data_1ea19a887e400af4b462e7f05ee4b2d9
#
_entry.id   1ea19a887e400af4b462e7f05ee4b2d9
#
_cell.length_a   1.000
_cell.length_b   1.000
_cell.length_c   1.000
_cell.angle_alpha   90.00
_cell.angle_beta   90.00
_cell.angle_gamma   90.00
#
_symmetry.space_group_name_H-M   'P 1'
#
loop_
_entity.id
_entity.type
_entity.pdbx_description
1 polymer ?
#
loop_
_entity_poly.entity_id
_entity_poly.type
_entity_poly.pdbx_seq_one_letter_code
_entity_poly.pdbx_strand_id
1 'polypeptide(L)'
;MVKNMKIKHFFILTFLLLLSSFFASAQTPLVKNGKAKGRIICSPQNTVNDEAASLLRQFVERISGASLPIVHQANPRKGDIVIGESTTRAGEDGFALESDGGVLRIKSGGDRGSIYGVVELLERYLGVTYYAKDVYTLTPSADITLPHIDMADTPAFRFRQTFSYGNDDPVYRRWMRLESHDELFAADMWVHTFNQLLPAEVYGKAHPEYYSMINGRRQPGNHSQWCLTNPEVFELACQKIDSIFRAHPDKHMISVSQNDGNGTYCQCPACKKVEEEEGAVSGNYIRFLNRLAQRFPDKEFSTLAYLFTMDPPHLTKPLPNVNIMLCDIDCKREVPLTDNESGRHFVKALEGWSRISDNIFIWDYVINFDGVVTPFPNFHCLQPNISLFKRNHATMLFEQNMPTRGTDFLEMKAWMLAKLMWNPQQDADSLMLQFMRGYYREAAPYLYQYQKLLQGALLASGTPLWIYDSPITHKQGMLNATLCKTYNQLFDRAEEAVRADTAVLNRVRLSRLPLQYSELEIARTNPNRDAEGTRQQLDLFDERTRQFGVRTLNERDNRPEDYCRLYRQRFLPVSERNLALGRPITFISEPSGRYADFGANALTDGLYGGTTYVESWVGWEGRDADFTIDLGSTESFSEVTADFLLQSGAWILWPQSVTYSVSDDAREWCPFGTYTFTEDRSLTVKFLDATVTVPQPVSARYVRVSVKGIGQCPSWHYGVGYPAWFFLDEVKVR
;
A
#
# COMPACT_ATOMS: atom_id res chain seq x y z
N MET A 1 -9.89 -68.09 -45.92
CA MET A 1 -10.19 -67.02 -44.90
C MET A 1 -8.95 -66.42 -44.26
N VAL A 2 -7.85 -67.12 -44.08
CA VAL A 2 -6.65 -66.66 -43.36
C VAL A 2 -5.78 -65.64 -44.15
N LYS A 3 -5.80 -65.65 -45.49
CA LYS A 3 -5.03 -64.71 -46.33
C LYS A 3 -5.55 -63.28 -46.34
N ASN A 4 -6.88 -63.10 -46.24
CA ASN A 4 -7.51 -61.77 -46.24
C ASN A 4 -7.40 -61.05 -44.86
N MET A 5 -7.13 -61.76 -43.77
CA MET A 5 -6.98 -61.18 -42.44
C MET A 5 -5.57 -60.55 -42.25
N LYS A 6 -4.54 -61.17 -42.84
CA LYS A 6 -3.15 -60.60 -42.75
C LYS A 6 -2.99 -59.30 -43.57
N ILE A 7 -3.69 -59.16 -44.68
CA ILE A 7 -3.66 -57.93 -45.49
C ILE A 7 -4.40 -56.80 -44.81
N LYS A 8 -5.55 -57.05 -44.13
CA LYS A 8 -6.26 -56.04 -43.35
C LYS A 8 -5.47 -55.55 -42.15
N HIS A 9 -4.76 -56.39 -41.44
CA HIS A 9 -3.92 -56.00 -40.31
C HIS A 9 -2.66 -55.21 -40.77
N PHE A 10 -2.08 -55.52 -41.91
CA PHE A 10 -0.99 -54.74 -42.48
C PHE A 10 -1.44 -53.34 -42.91
N PHE A 11 -2.61 -53.16 -43.53
CA PHE A 11 -3.14 -51.84 -43.87
C PHE A 11 -3.56 -51.03 -42.64
N ILE A 12 -4.09 -51.64 -41.60
CA ILE A 12 -4.44 -50.98 -40.35
C ILE A 12 -3.16 -50.55 -39.60
N LEU A 13 -2.14 -51.37 -39.56
CA LEU A 13 -0.88 -51.02 -38.93
C LEU A 13 -0.10 -49.94 -39.69
N THR A 14 -0.14 -49.95 -41.03
CA THR A 14 0.45 -48.90 -41.88
C THR A 14 -0.34 -47.61 -41.81
N PHE A 15 -1.68 -47.67 -41.69
CA PHE A 15 -2.52 -46.49 -41.52
C PHE A 15 -2.37 -45.87 -40.10
N LEU A 16 -2.21 -46.70 -39.05
CA LEU A 16 -1.88 -46.27 -37.69
C LEU A 16 -0.44 -45.70 -37.59
N LEU A 17 0.53 -46.24 -38.33
CA LEU A 17 1.87 -45.69 -38.43
C LEU A 17 1.92 -44.39 -39.25
N LEU A 18 1.08 -44.25 -40.27
CA LEU A 18 0.94 -43.02 -41.04
C LEU A 18 0.20 -41.93 -40.21
N LEU A 19 -0.80 -42.33 -39.41
CA LEU A 19 -1.46 -41.40 -38.48
C LEU A 19 -0.56 -40.97 -37.34
N SER A 20 0.35 -41.84 -36.84
CA SER A 20 1.33 -41.45 -35.81
C SER A 20 2.46 -40.57 -36.38
N SER A 21 2.73 -40.60 -37.68
CA SER A 21 3.69 -39.69 -38.31
C SER A 21 3.10 -38.32 -38.67
N PHE A 22 1.76 -38.13 -38.67
CA PHE A 22 1.14 -36.82 -38.87
C PHE A 22 1.07 -35.97 -37.59
N PHE A 23 1.35 -36.55 -36.42
CA PHE A 23 1.43 -35.82 -35.14
C PHE A 23 2.86 -35.63 -34.61
N ALA A 24 3.90 -35.80 -35.42
CA ALA A 24 5.22 -35.29 -35.09
C ALA A 24 5.20 -33.78 -35.26
N SER A 25 4.52 -33.08 -34.32
CA SER A 25 4.53 -31.63 -34.25
C SER A 25 5.99 -31.17 -34.27
N ALA A 26 6.31 -30.26 -35.19
CA ALA A 26 7.71 -29.86 -35.42
C ALA A 26 8.27 -29.14 -34.18
N GLN A 27 9.06 -29.86 -33.40
CA GLN A 27 9.78 -29.34 -32.24
C GLN A 27 10.81 -28.29 -32.68
N THR A 28 11.06 -27.28 -31.82
CA THR A 28 12.07 -26.24 -32.04
C THR A 28 13.33 -26.56 -31.18
N PRO A 29 14.41 -27.14 -31.75
CA PRO A 29 15.62 -27.44 -31.01
C PRO A 29 16.49 -26.18 -30.87
N LEU A 30 16.57 -25.60 -29.67
CA LEU A 30 17.33 -24.37 -29.38
C LEU A 30 18.80 -24.68 -29.03
N VAL A 31 19.01 -25.67 -28.17
CA VAL A 31 20.34 -26.07 -27.68
C VAL A 31 20.46 -27.59 -27.68
N LYS A 32 21.63 -28.11 -28.05
CA LYS A 32 21.97 -29.54 -28.01
C LYS A 32 23.38 -29.75 -27.53
N ASN A 33 23.56 -30.53 -26.45
CA ASN A 33 24.85 -30.78 -25.81
C ASN A 33 25.61 -29.48 -25.49
N GLY A 34 24.92 -28.48 -24.90
CA GLY A 34 25.49 -27.18 -24.57
C GLY A 34 25.90 -26.30 -25.77
N LYS A 35 25.42 -26.61 -26.97
CA LYS A 35 25.72 -25.82 -28.18
C LYS A 35 24.46 -25.29 -28.82
N ALA A 36 24.48 -24.00 -29.16
CA ALA A 36 23.37 -23.34 -29.85
C ALA A 36 23.06 -24.05 -31.20
N LYS A 37 21.78 -24.31 -31.45
CA LYS A 37 21.25 -24.86 -32.69
C LYS A 37 20.41 -23.83 -33.44
N GLY A 38 19.81 -22.91 -32.73
CA GLY A 38 19.03 -21.82 -33.27
C GLY A 38 19.66 -20.46 -33.02
N ARG A 39 18.98 -19.43 -33.53
CA ARG A 39 19.30 -17.99 -33.37
C ARG A 39 18.06 -17.28 -32.88
N ILE A 40 18.24 -16.09 -32.30
CA ILE A 40 17.18 -15.15 -32.03
C ILE A 40 17.17 -14.13 -33.16
N ILE A 41 16.07 -14.01 -33.89
CA ILE A 41 15.88 -13.06 -34.99
C ILE A 41 14.94 -11.99 -34.47
N CYS A 42 15.35 -10.72 -34.44
CA CYS A 42 14.51 -9.59 -34.05
C CYS A 42 14.48 -8.50 -35.14
N SER A 43 13.40 -7.73 -35.16
CA SER A 43 13.28 -6.60 -36.09
C SER A 43 14.30 -5.52 -35.73
N PRO A 44 14.99 -4.91 -36.71
CA PRO A 44 15.95 -3.85 -36.43
C PRO A 44 15.25 -2.60 -35.90
N GLN A 45 15.98 -1.80 -35.10
CA GLN A 45 15.55 -0.49 -34.60
C GLN A 45 14.33 -0.50 -33.64
N ASN A 46 14.06 -1.61 -32.97
CA ASN A 46 13.06 -1.69 -31.93
C ASN A 46 13.72 -2.07 -30.61
N THR A 47 13.88 -1.11 -29.70
CA THR A 47 14.55 -1.31 -28.40
C THR A 47 13.87 -2.34 -27.53
N VAL A 48 12.56 -2.48 -27.60
CA VAL A 48 11.77 -3.47 -26.84
C VAL A 48 12.07 -4.89 -27.32
N ASN A 49 12.17 -5.09 -28.65
CA ASN A 49 12.53 -6.39 -29.23
C ASN A 49 13.98 -6.77 -28.92
N ASP A 50 14.90 -5.80 -28.91
CA ASP A 50 16.31 -6.04 -28.53
C ASP A 50 16.44 -6.39 -27.05
N GLU A 51 15.66 -5.74 -26.16
CA GLU A 51 15.56 -6.09 -24.76
C GLU A 51 15.02 -7.53 -24.59
N ALA A 52 13.92 -7.87 -25.26
CA ALA A 52 13.32 -9.20 -25.26
C ALA A 52 14.32 -10.28 -25.73
N ALA A 53 15.03 -10.03 -26.84
CA ALA A 53 16.05 -10.94 -27.38
C ALA A 53 17.22 -11.11 -26.40
N SER A 54 17.66 -10.04 -25.75
CA SER A 54 18.75 -10.05 -24.78
C SER A 54 18.36 -10.84 -23.52
N LEU A 55 17.13 -10.64 -23.02
CA LEU A 55 16.57 -11.38 -21.88
C LEU A 55 16.52 -12.89 -22.17
N LEU A 56 15.99 -13.27 -23.34
CA LEU A 56 15.92 -14.67 -23.75
C LEU A 56 17.31 -15.29 -23.84
N ARG A 57 18.27 -14.65 -24.53
CA ARG A 57 19.65 -15.12 -24.64
C ARG A 57 20.30 -15.34 -23.29
N GLN A 58 20.16 -14.37 -22.38
CA GLN A 58 20.74 -14.42 -21.03
C GLN A 58 20.26 -15.65 -20.24
N PHE A 59 18.95 -15.92 -20.27
CA PHE A 59 18.41 -17.05 -19.51
C PHE A 59 18.64 -18.40 -20.19
N VAL A 60 18.63 -18.49 -21.53
CA VAL A 60 19.04 -19.70 -22.23
C VAL A 60 20.50 -20.03 -21.91
N GLU A 61 21.39 -19.02 -21.86
CA GLU A 61 22.80 -19.22 -21.48
C GLU A 61 22.95 -19.69 -20.03
N ARG A 62 22.20 -19.10 -19.09
CA ARG A 62 22.17 -19.53 -17.68
C ARG A 62 21.67 -20.97 -17.51
N ILE A 63 20.69 -21.38 -18.31
CA ILE A 63 20.12 -22.74 -18.28
C ILE A 63 21.09 -23.76 -18.88
N SER A 64 21.73 -23.44 -20.03
CA SER A 64 22.36 -24.43 -20.88
C SER A 64 23.89 -24.25 -21.09
N GLY A 65 24.42 -23.10 -20.69
CA GLY A 65 25.78 -22.68 -21.03
C GLY A 65 25.95 -22.23 -22.49
N ALA A 66 24.89 -22.29 -23.33
CA ALA A 66 24.95 -21.92 -24.74
C ALA A 66 24.36 -20.51 -24.97
N SER A 67 25.13 -19.64 -25.62
CA SER A 67 24.67 -18.31 -26.01
C SER A 67 24.04 -18.36 -27.41
N LEU A 68 22.75 -18.01 -27.54
CA LEU A 68 22.06 -17.92 -28.83
C LEU A 68 22.50 -16.66 -29.55
N PRO A 69 22.94 -16.70 -30.83
CA PRO A 69 23.23 -15.50 -31.59
C PRO A 69 21.95 -14.66 -31.80
N ILE A 70 22.02 -13.35 -31.54
CA ILE A 70 20.98 -12.39 -31.92
C ILE A 70 21.35 -11.85 -33.30
N VAL A 71 20.41 -11.91 -34.24
CA VAL A 71 20.59 -11.45 -35.61
C VAL A 71 19.38 -10.60 -36.05
N HIS A 72 19.65 -9.64 -36.93
CA HIS A 72 18.60 -8.81 -37.51
C HIS A 72 18.40 -9.18 -38.98
N GLN A 73 17.16 -9.19 -39.45
CA GLN A 73 16.81 -9.42 -40.86
C GLN A 73 17.40 -10.71 -41.49
N ALA A 74 17.15 -11.85 -40.87
CA ALA A 74 17.54 -13.16 -41.39
C ALA A 74 16.29 -13.98 -41.77
N ASN A 75 16.42 -14.83 -42.81
CA ASN A 75 15.39 -15.84 -43.08
C ASN A 75 15.39 -16.89 -41.96
N PRO A 76 14.22 -17.14 -41.32
CA PRO A 76 14.11 -18.13 -40.26
C PRO A 76 14.37 -19.55 -40.76
N ARG A 77 15.02 -20.38 -39.93
CA ARG A 77 15.26 -21.80 -40.15
C ARG A 77 14.92 -22.59 -38.90
N LYS A 78 14.75 -23.89 -39.03
CA LYS A 78 14.44 -24.77 -37.90
C LYS A 78 15.41 -24.52 -36.73
N GLY A 79 14.86 -24.29 -35.53
CA GLY A 79 15.57 -23.95 -34.31
C GLY A 79 15.61 -22.45 -34.01
N ASP A 80 15.26 -21.58 -34.93
CA ASP A 80 15.25 -20.13 -34.69
C ASP A 80 14.04 -19.69 -33.90
N ILE A 81 14.19 -18.59 -33.12
CA ILE A 81 13.10 -17.82 -32.50
C ILE A 81 13.02 -16.45 -33.17
N VAL A 82 11.84 -16.07 -33.64
CA VAL A 82 11.57 -14.77 -34.25
C VAL A 82 10.80 -13.91 -33.26
N ILE A 83 11.27 -12.69 -32.98
CA ILE A 83 10.67 -11.76 -32.03
C ILE A 83 10.25 -10.47 -32.73
N GLY A 84 9.05 -9.97 -32.42
CA GLY A 84 8.59 -8.63 -32.77
C GLY A 84 7.71 -8.55 -34.01
N GLU A 85 7.21 -9.67 -34.51
CA GLU A 85 6.07 -9.64 -35.44
C GLU A 85 4.80 -9.20 -34.69
N SER A 86 3.88 -8.48 -35.37
CA SER A 86 2.59 -8.11 -34.79
C SER A 86 1.59 -9.25 -34.83
N THR A 87 0.61 -9.23 -33.93
CA THR A 87 -0.51 -10.17 -33.92
C THR A 87 -1.84 -9.46 -33.59
N THR A 88 -2.93 -9.94 -34.18
CA THR A 88 -4.31 -9.53 -33.82
C THR A 88 -4.96 -10.53 -32.86
N ARG A 89 -4.25 -11.62 -32.49
CA ARG A 89 -4.73 -12.64 -31.54
C ARG A 89 -4.66 -12.20 -30.09
N ALA A 90 -3.94 -11.12 -29.82
CA ALA A 90 -3.78 -10.56 -28.48
C ALA A 90 -3.99 -9.05 -28.52
N GLY A 91 -4.51 -8.47 -27.43
CA GLY A 91 -4.67 -7.04 -27.25
C GLY A 91 -3.37 -6.33 -26.89
N GLU A 92 -3.49 -5.06 -26.53
CA GLU A 92 -2.37 -4.25 -26.04
C GLU A 92 -1.64 -4.96 -24.88
N ASP A 93 -0.31 -4.91 -24.88
CA ASP A 93 0.57 -5.66 -23.99
C ASP A 93 0.46 -7.19 -24.06
N GLY A 94 -0.47 -7.72 -24.83
CA GLY A 94 -0.60 -9.15 -25.07
C GLY A 94 0.41 -9.69 -26.07
N PHE A 95 0.51 -11.01 -26.16
CA PHE A 95 1.44 -11.71 -27.05
C PHE A 95 0.81 -13.00 -27.62
N ALA A 96 1.41 -13.49 -28.71
CA ALA A 96 1.18 -14.84 -29.19
C ALA A 96 2.52 -15.59 -29.38
N LEU A 97 2.53 -16.86 -28.99
CA LEU A 97 3.62 -17.81 -29.22
C LEU A 97 3.14 -18.83 -30.24
N GLU A 98 3.76 -18.88 -31.42
CA GLU A 98 3.32 -19.71 -32.55
C GLU A 98 4.50 -20.48 -33.15
N SER A 99 4.41 -21.81 -33.11
CA SER A 99 5.37 -22.69 -33.76
C SER A 99 4.95 -23.04 -35.20
N ASP A 100 5.86 -22.80 -36.14
CA ASP A 100 5.68 -23.17 -37.53
C ASP A 100 7.01 -23.72 -38.11
N GLY A 101 6.97 -24.91 -38.70
CA GLY A 101 8.16 -25.54 -39.36
C GLY A 101 9.38 -25.73 -38.44
N GLY A 102 9.18 -25.75 -37.10
CA GLY A 102 10.28 -25.82 -36.12
C GLY A 102 10.91 -24.44 -35.82
N VAL A 103 10.26 -23.37 -36.19
CA VAL A 103 10.55 -21.99 -35.80
C VAL A 103 9.51 -21.57 -34.77
N LEU A 104 9.92 -20.92 -33.68
CA LEU A 104 9.00 -20.26 -32.74
C LEU A 104 8.91 -18.77 -33.07
N ARG A 105 7.70 -18.26 -33.20
CA ARG A 105 7.42 -16.82 -33.37
C ARG A 105 6.82 -16.24 -32.09
N ILE A 106 7.45 -15.21 -31.54
CA ILE A 106 6.96 -14.41 -30.43
C ILE A 106 6.41 -13.11 -31.01
N LYS A 107 5.08 -13.03 -31.08
CA LYS A 107 4.37 -11.92 -31.70
C LYS A 107 3.79 -11.00 -30.65
N SER A 108 3.75 -9.70 -30.91
CA SER A 108 3.26 -8.68 -30.00
C SER A 108 1.91 -8.13 -30.44
N GLY A 109 0.99 -7.97 -29.50
CA GLY A 109 -0.29 -7.26 -29.70
C GLY A 109 -0.14 -5.74 -29.57
N GLY A 110 0.95 -5.25 -28.96
CA GLY A 110 1.28 -3.85 -28.74
C GLY A 110 2.76 -3.69 -28.36
N ASP A 111 3.11 -2.61 -27.69
CA ASP A 111 4.52 -2.22 -27.50
C ASP A 111 5.34 -3.24 -26.69
N ARG A 112 4.80 -3.80 -25.60
CA ARG A 112 5.53 -4.65 -24.65
C ARG A 112 5.30 -6.14 -24.81
N GLY A 113 4.38 -6.55 -25.68
CA GLY A 113 4.00 -7.96 -25.86
C GLY A 113 5.18 -8.89 -26.18
N SER A 114 6.21 -8.43 -26.89
CA SER A 114 7.41 -9.20 -27.17
C SER A 114 8.17 -9.61 -25.90
N ILE A 115 8.35 -8.70 -24.95
CA ILE A 115 9.01 -8.98 -23.66
C ILE A 115 8.17 -9.95 -22.85
N TYR A 116 6.85 -9.73 -22.76
CA TYR A 116 5.96 -10.60 -21.99
C TYR A 116 5.82 -11.99 -22.60
N GLY A 117 5.87 -12.09 -23.93
CA GLY A 117 5.97 -13.38 -24.61
C GLY A 117 7.27 -14.15 -24.31
N VAL A 118 8.41 -13.44 -24.20
CA VAL A 118 9.67 -14.04 -23.76
C VAL A 118 9.59 -14.47 -22.31
N VAL A 119 9.04 -13.66 -21.42
CA VAL A 119 8.83 -14.03 -20.00
C VAL A 119 7.96 -15.28 -19.90
N GLU A 120 6.85 -15.35 -20.66
CA GLU A 120 5.98 -16.56 -20.70
C GLU A 120 6.73 -17.79 -21.18
N LEU A 121 7.54 -17.65 -22.23
CA LEU A 121 8.37 -18.75 -22.74
C LEU A 121 9.34 -19.26 -21.67
N LEU A 122 10.00 -18.34 -20.95
CA LEU A 122 10.94 -18.66 -19.88
C LEU A 122 10.24 -19.33 -18.69
N GLU A 123 9.10 -18.79 -18.26
CA GLU A 123 8.35 -19.32 -17.12
C GLU A 123 7.73 -20.68 -17.43
N ARG A 124 6.95 -20.78 -18.50
CA ARG A 124 6.11 -21.96 -18.77
C ARG A 124 6.87 -23.12 -19.42
N TYR A 125 7.85 -22.83 -20.29
CA TYR A 125 8.50 -23.83 -21.10
C TYR A 125 9.97 -24.08 -20.76
N LEU A 126 10.63 -23.10 -20.13
CA LEU A 126 12.05 -23.23 -19.78
C LEU A 126 12.30 -23.35 -18.26
N GLY A 127 11.21 -23.36 -17.46
CA GLY A 127 11.26 -23.62 -16.03
C GLY A 127 11.99 -22.55 -15.21
N VAL A 128 12.00 -21.32 -15.69
CA VAL A 128 12.47 -20.15 -14.93
C VAL A 128 11.31 -19.58 -14.15
N THR A 129 11.46 -19.36 -12.86
CA THR A 129 10.46 -18.60 -12.06
C THR A 129 11.16 -17.47 -11.34
N TYR A 130 10.72 -16.26 -11.60
CA TYR A 130 11.23 -15.04 -10.95
C TYR A 130 10.28 -14.64 -9.81
N TYR A 131 10.77 -14.57 -8.57
CA TYR A 131 9.96 -14.34 -7.37
C TYR A 131 10.05 -12.91 -6.84
N ALA A 132 11.25 -12.36 -6.84
CA ALA A 132 11.54 -11.03 -6.31
C ALA A 132 12.80 -10.47 -6.96
N LYS A 133 13.15 -9.22 -6.72
CA LYS A 133 14.38 -8.62 -7.23
C LYS A 133 15.59 -9.54 -6.95
N ASP A 134 16.27 -9.95 -8.01
CA ASP A 134 17.43 -10.86 -7.98
C ASP A 134 17.18 -12.27 -7.40
N VAL A 135 15.90 -12.65 -7.21
CA VAL A 135 15.55 -13.98 -6.70
C VAL A 135 14.72 -14.75 -7.72
N TYR A 136 15.34 -15.74 -8.33
CA TYR A 136 14.71 -16.64 -9.29
C TYR A 136 15.21 -18.06 -9.12
N THR A 137 14.45 -19.01 -9.67
CA THR A 137 14.86 -20.41 -9.82
C THR A 137 14.93 -20.77 -11.29
N LEU A 138 15.82 -21.67 -11.64
CA LEU A 138 15.92 -22.30 -12.96
C LEU A 138 16.45 -23.72 -12.81
N THR A 139 16.14 -24.57 -13.80
CA THR A 139 16.68 -25.93 -13.86
C THR A 139 17.73 -25.98 -14.96
N PRO A 140 19.01 -26.23 -14.63
CA PRO A 140 20.06 -26.36 -15.65
C PRO A 140 19.79 -27.56 -16.60
N SER A 141 20.01 -27.33 -17.90
CA SER A 141 19.87 -28.37 -18.92
C SER A 141 20.79 -28.09 -20.11
N ALA A 142 21.64 -29.03 -20.49
CA ALA A 142 22.49 -28.94 -21.68
C ALA A 142 21.70 -29.05 -23.00
N ASP A 143 20.47 -29.53 -22.94
CA ASP A 143 19.56 -29.66 -24.07
C ASP A 143 18.29 -28.85 -23.86
N ILE A 144 17.93 -28.02 -24.83
CA ILE A 144 16.67 -27.26 -24.85
C ILE A 144 15.96 -27.52 -26.17
N THR A 145 14.81 -28.16 -26.09
CA THR A 145 13.92 -28.36 -27.24
C THR A 145 12.50 -27.97 -26.85
N LEU A 146 11.97 -26.99 -27.53
CA LEU A 146 10.59 -26.53 -27.29
C LEU A 146 9.60 -27.47 -27.98
N PRO A 147 8.47 -27.78 -27.33
CA PRO A 147 7.34 -28.45 -27.97
C PRO A 147 6.72 -27.54 -29.06
N HIS A 148 5.74 -28.06 -29.75
CA HIS A 148 4.88 -27.21 -30.57
C HIS A 148 4.06 -26.31 -29.63
N ILE A 149 4.12 -25.01 -29.85
CA ILE A 149 3.43 -23.99 -29.06
C ILE A 149 2.48 -23.23 -29.99
N ASP A 150 1.23 -23.13 -29.62
CA ASP A 150 0.24 -22.26 -30.23
C ASP A 150 -0.65 -21.69 -29.12
N MET A 151 -0.34 -20.46 -28.69
CA MET A 151 -1.10 -19.78 -27.65
C MET A 151 -1.04 -18.27 -27.83
N ALA A 152 -2.04 -17.59 -27.31
CA ALA A 152 -2.05 -16.13 -27.17
C ALA A 152 -2.58 -15.77 -25.77
N ASP A 153 -2.09 -14.68 -25.21
CA ASP A 153 -2.50 -14.17 -23.90
C ASP A 153 -2.54 -12.65 -23.90
N THR A 154 -3.44 -12.09 -23.09
CA THR A 154 -3.63 -10.65 -22.95
C THR A 154 -3.89 -10.32 -21.48
N PRO A 155 -3.22 -9.31 -20.91
CA PRO A 155 -3.45 -8.91 -19.51
C PRO A 155 -4.90 -8.43 -19.30
N ALA A 156 -5.41 -8.68 -18.09
CA ALA A 156 -6.75 -8.22 -17.72
C ALA A 156 -6.84 -6.69 -17.63
N PHE A 157 -5.74 -6.01 -17.30
CA PHE A 157 -5.66 -4.56 -17.15
C PHE A 157 -4.54 -4.01 -18.05
N ARG A 158 -4.78 -2.83 -18.65
CA ARG A 158 -3.81 -2.14 -19.52
C ARG A 158 -2.70 -1.43 -18.75
N PHE A 159 -2.92 -1.13 -17.44
CA PHE A 159 -1.92 -0.60 -16.53
C PHE A 159 -1.98 -1.37 -15.21
N ARG A 160 -0.80 -1.79 -14.69
CA ARG A 160 -0.66 -2.68 -13.54
C ARG A 160 0.54 -2.22 -12.72
N GLN A 161 0.30 -1.68 -11.54
CA GLN A 161 1.36 -1.21 -10.66
C GLN A 161 1.14 -1.69 -9.23
N THR A 162 2.23 -2.14 -8.57
CA THR A 162 2.33 -2.31 -7.12
C THR A 162 3.32 -1.29 -6.59
N PHE A 163 3.02 -0.55 -5.56
CA PHE A 163 4.00 0.34 -4.93
C PHE A 163 4.82 -0.46 -3.92
N SER A 164 5.67 -1.40 -4.40
CA SER A 164 6.39 -2.38 -3.59
C SER A 164 7.91 -2.24 -3.77
N TYR A 165 8.67 -2.80 -2.83
CA TYR A 165 10.13 -2.91 -2.95
C TYR A 165 10.51 -3.67 -4.23
N GLY A 166 11.43 -3.10 -5.01
CA GLY A 166 11.85 -3.62 -6.30
C GLY A 166 11.10 -3.04 -7.49
N ASN A 167 9.96 -2.34 -7.28
CA ASN A 167 9.20 -1.76 -8.39
C ASN A 167 9.95 -0.62 -9.13
N ASP A 168 10.99 -0.07 -8.54
CA ASP A 168 11.95 0.85 -9.15
C ASP A 168 12.93 0.18 -10.12
N ASP A 169 13.06 -1.16 -10.04
CA ASP A 169 13.96 -1.94 -10.90
C ASP A 169 13.27 -2.35 -12.21
N PRO A 170 13.78 -1.89 -13.39
CA PRO A 170 13.15 -2.23 -14.67
C PRO A 170 13.13 -3.73 -14.97
N VAL A 171 14.17 -4.49 -14.57
CA VAL A 171 14.22 -5.94 -14.78
C VAL A 171 13.14 -6.63 -13.98
N TYR A 172 12.97 -6.25 -12.70
CA TYR A 172 11.89 -6.73 -11.86
C TYR A 172 10.52 -6.44 -12.49
N ARG A 173 10.27 -5.19 -12.93
CA ARG A 173 8.99 -4.82 -13.58
C ARG A 173 8.71 -5.66 -14.82
N ARG A 174 9.71 -5.91 -15.69
CA ARG A 174 9.54 -6.76 -16.88
C ARG A 174 9.12 -8.18 -16.53
N TRP A 175 9.78 -8.80 -15.55
CA TRP A 175 9.42 -10.14 -15.09
C TRP A 175 8.04 -10.19 -14.41
N MET A 176 7.71 -9.18 -13.64
CA MET A 176 6.40 -9.07 -12.99
C MET A 176 5.30 -8.56 -13.92
N ARG A 177 5.65 -8.14 -15.14
CA ARG A 177 4.72 -7.56 -16.14
C ARG A 177 4.00 -6.33 -15.57
N LEU A 178 4.73 -5.53 -14.77
CA LEU A 178 4.27 -4.30 -14.13
C LEU A 178 4.77 -3.07 -14.84
N GLU A 179 4.09 -1.98 -14.61
CA GLU A 179 4.46 -0.64 -15.04
C GLU A 179 4.75 0.29 -13.85
N SER A 180 5.11 1.52 -14.15
CA SER A 180 5.24 2.62 -13.19
C SER A 180 4.48 3.84 -13.71
N HIS A 181 3.88 4.62 -12.80
CA HIS A 181 3.09 5.80 -13.16
C HIS A 181 3.91 6.86 -13.91
N ASP A 182 5.21 6.97 -13.64
CA ASP A 182 6.13 7.85 -14.38
C ASP A 182 6.32 7.44 -15.84
N GLU A 183 6.09 6.17 -16.19
CA GLU A 183 6.05 5.73 -17.59
C GLU A 183 4.79 6.19 -18.31
N LEU A 184 3.67 6.38 -17.60
CA LEU A 184 2.36 6.71 -18.17
C LEU A 184 2.05 8.21 -18.13
N PHE A 185 2.30 8.87 -16.98
CA PHE A 185 1.90 10.26 -16.74
C PHE A 185 2.99 11.27 -17.13
N ALA A 186 2.60 12.38 -17.73
CA ALA A 186 3.49 13.47 -18.05
C ALA A 186 3.92 14.22 -16.79
N ALA A 187 5.22 14.53 -16.67
CA ALA A 187 5.80 15.33 -15.56
C ALA A 187 5.42 14.82 -14.16
N ASP A 188 5.27 13.50 -13.99
CA ASP A 188 4.84 12.87 -12.73
C ASP A 188 3.50 13.39 -12.17
N MET A 189 2.65 13.92 -13.07
CA MET A 189 1.33 14.47 -12.74
C MET A 189 0.28 13.35 -12.65
N TRP A 190 0.35 12.52 -11.59
CA TRP A 190 -0.54 11.37 -11.53
C TRP A 190 -1.66 11.45 -10.47
N VAL A 191 -1.47 12.14 -9.35
CA VAL A 191 -2.51 12.40 -8.32
C VAL A 191 -2.27 13.72 -7.61
N HIS A 192 -3.32 14.31 -7.00
CA HIS A 192 -3.25 15.53 -6.19
C HIS A 192 -2.55 16.71 -6.91
N THR A 193 -2.97 16.96 -8.16
CA THR A 193 -2.24 17.86 -9.09
C THR A 193 -2.69 19.31 -9.08
N PHE A 194 -3.81 19.64 -8.42
CA PHE A 194 -4.37 21.00 -8.47
C PHE A 194 -3.35 22.07 -8.04
N ASN A 195 -2.66 21.85 -6.93
CA ASN A 195 -1.68 22.83 -6.45
C ASN A 195 -0.39 22.87 -7.31
N GLN A 196 -0.06 21.77 -8.02
CA GLN A 196 1.06 21.73 -8.95
C GLN A 196 0.72 22.48 -10.26
N LEU A 197 -0.53 22.41 -10.70
CA LEU A 197 -1.00 23.10 -11.91
C LEU A 197 -1.24 24.60 -11.68
N LEU A 198 -1.96 24.97 -10.60
CA LEU A 198 -2.22 26.35 -10.18
C LEU A 198 -1.85 26.52 -8.70
N PRO A 199 -0.58 26.81 -8.38
CA PRO A 199 -0.12 26.95 -7.01
C PRO A 199 -0.80 28.11 -6.28
N ALA A 200 -1.39 27.86 -5.11
CA ALA A 200 -2.03 28.89 -4.30
C ALA A 200 -1.06 29.98 -3.81
N GLU A 201 0.22 29.64 -3.67
CA GLU A 201 1.29 30.58 -3.32
C GLU A 201 1.49 31.65 -4.41
N VAL A 202 1.26 31.28 -5.68
CA VAL A 202 1.40 32.19 -6.84
C VAL A 202 0.15 33.01 -7.07
N TYR A 203 -1.00 32.37 -7.10
CA TYR A 203 -2.26 32.99 -7.51
C TYR A 203 -3.16 33.41 -6.35
N GLY A 204 -3.08 32.76 -5.20
CA GLY A 204 -4.09 32.84 -4.15
C GLY A 204 -4.29 34.23 -3.55
N LYS A 205 -3.22 35.05 -3.47
CA LYS A 205 -3.29 36.42 -2.95
C LYS A 205 -3.98 37.38 -3.92
N ALA A 206 -3.67 37.27 -5.22
CA ALA A 206 -4.21 38.16 -6.26
C ALA A 206 -5.60 37.70 -6.75
N HIS A 207 -5.82 36.39 -6.77
CA HIS A 207 -6.99 35.72 -7.33
C HIS A 207 -7.58 34.69 -6.35
N PRO A 208 -8.06 35.09 -5.16
CA PRO A 208 -8.66 34.17 -4.21
C PRO A 208 -9.90 33.44 -4.77
N GLU A 209 -10.57 34.02 -5.79
CA GLU A 209 -11.73 33.44 -6.47
C GLU A 209 -11.41 32.18 -7.30
N TYR A 210 -10.15 31.89 -7.57
CA TYR A 210 -9.73 30.65 -8.23
C TYR A 210 -9.85 29.43 -7.31
N TYR A 211 -9.86 29.66 -6.00
CA TYR A 211 -9.87 28.61 -4.98
C TYR A 211 -11.23 28.47 -4.31
N SER A 212 -11.37 27.38 -3.56
CA SER A 212 -12.64 27.03 -2.92
C SER A 212 -13.21 28.13 -2.03
N MET A 213 -14.50 28.34 -2.13
CA MET A 213 -15.29 29.05 -1.11
C MET A 213 -15.80 28.02 -0.11
N ILE A 214 -15.42 28.15 1.15
CA ILE A 214 -15.84 27.30 2.26
C ILE A 214 -16.45 28.18 3.32
N ASN A 215 -17.69 27.87 3.78
CA ASN A 215 -18.42 28.66 4.76
C ASN A 215 -18.48 30.17 4.39
N GLY A 216 -18.72 30.46 3.11
CA GLY A 216 -18.86 31.83 2.60
C GLY A 216 -17.56 32.61 2.41
N ARG A 217 -16.38 32.00 2.62
CA ARG A 217 -15.06 32.64 2.47
C ARG A 217 -14.20 31.91 1.49
N ARG A 218 -13.49 32.64 0.63
CA ARG A 218 -12.45 32.07 -0.24
C ARG A 218 -11.23 31.71 0.60
N GLN A 219 -10.73 30.50 0.43
CA GLN A 219 -9.64 29.93 1.24
C GLN A 219 -8.52 29.41 0.33
N PRO A 220 -7.72 30.29 -0.30
CA PRO A 220 -6.56 29.85 -1.08
C PRO A 220 -5.51 29.22 -0.17
N GLY A 221 -4.98 28.06 -0.54
CA GLY A 221 -3.95 27.32 0.20
C GLY A 221 -3.60 26.02 -0.50
N ASN A 222 -2.51 25.37 -0.05
CA ASN A 222 -1.97 24.17 -0.72
C ASN A 222 -2.94 22.97 -0.68
N HIS A 223 -3.88 22.94 0.25
CA HIS A 223 -4.94 21.92 0.37
C HIS A 223 -6.31 22.39 -0.11
N SER A 224 -6.42 23.65 -0.57
CA SER A 224 -7.66 24.17 -1.14
C SER A 224 -7.91 23.57 -2.52
N GLN A 225 -9.17 23.30 -2.85
CA GLN A 225 -9.53 22.88 -4.20
C GLN A 225 -9.75 24.10 -5.10
N TRP A 226 -9.91 23.86 -6.40
CA TRP A 226 -10.25 24.92 -7.36
C TRP A 226 -11.74 25.25 -7.35
N CYS A 227 -12.07 26.47 -7.76
CA CYS A 227 -13.41 26.83 -8.18
C CYS A 227 -13.62 26.38 -9.64
N LEU A 228 -14.09 25.14 -9.85
CA LEU A 228 -14.17 24.51 -11.18
C LEU A 228 -15.18 25.18 -12.13
N THR A 229 -16.04 26.05 -11.62
CA THR A 229 -16.96 26.87 -12.43
C THR A 229 -16.34 28.21 -12.84
N ASN A 230 -15.14 28.56 -12.36
CA ASN A 230 -14.43 29.79 -12.76
C ASN A 230 -13.80 29.59 -14.16
N PRO A 231 -14.13 30.42 -15.18
CA PRO A 231 -13.62 30.26 -16.53
C PRO A 231 -12.12 30.53 -16.65
N GLU A 232 -11.55 31.42 -15.84
CA GLU A 232 -10.12 31.75 -15.86
C GLU A 232 -9.29 30.56 -15.35
N VAL A 233 -9.76 29.85 -14.33
CA VAL A 233 -9.13 28.61 -13.84
C VAL A 233 -9.02 27.57 -14.95
N PHE A 234 -10.06 27.45 -15.80
CA PHE A 234 -10.04 26.53 -16.93
C PHE A 234 -8.98 26.92 -17.96
N GLU A 235 -8.91 28.20 -18.36
CA GLU A 235 -7.95 28.67 -19.37
C GLU A 235 -6.49 28.55 -18.85
N LEU A 236 -6.25 28.90 -17.59
CA LEU A 236 -4.92 28.73 -16.98
C LEU A 236 -4.52 27.25 -16.90
N ALA A 237 -5.44 26.36 -16.53
CA ALA A 237 -5.21 24.92 -16.54
C ALA A 237 -4.86 24.43 -17.96
N CYS A 238 -5.60 24.85 -19.00
CA CYS A 238 -5.30 24.51 -20.38
C CYS A 238 -3.89 24.96 -20.82
N GLN A 239 -3.50 26.20 -20.48
CA GLN A 239 -2.17 26.72 -20.81
C GLN A 239 -1.05 25.90 -20.14
N LYS A 240 -1.23 25.56 -18.87
CA LYS A 240 -0.25 24.77 -18.11
C LYS A 240 -0.14 23.34 -18.64
N ILE A 241 -1.27 22.69 -18.91
CA ILE A 241 -1.34 21.33 -19.47
C ILE A 241 -0.69 21.26 -20.85
N ASP A 242 -0.97 22.23 -21.73
CA ASP A 242 -0.35 22.33 -23.05
C ASP A 242 1.19 22.46 -22.94
N SER A 243 1.67 23.31 -22.02
CA SER A 243 3.10 23.43 -21.73
C SER A 243 3.74 22.14 -21.27
N ILE A 244 3.05 21.37 -20.41
CA ILE A 244 3.54 20.08 -19.90
C ILE A 244 3.63 19.06 -21.05
N PHE A 245 2.59 18.90 -21.86
CA PHE A 245 2.63 17.96 -22.98
C PHE A 245 3.64 18.33 -24.07
N ARG A 246 3.91 19.63 -24.28
CA ARG A 246 5.00 20.04 -25.18
C ARG A 246 6.39 19.70 -24.64
N ALA A 247 6.56 19.74 -23.31
CA ALA A 247 7.81 19.34 -22.67
C ALA A 247 7.99 17.81 -22.61
N HIS A 248 6.90 17.04 -22.66
CA HIS A 248 6.86 15.58 -22.61
C HIS A 248 6.06 15.01 -23.78
N PRO A 249 6.56 15.12 -25.05
CA PRO A 249 5.82 14.73 -26.25
C PRO A 249 5.57 13.24 -26.38
N ASP A 250 6.34 12.41 -25.66
CA ASP A 250 6.20 10.96 -25.56
C ASP A 250 5.06 10.53 -24.60
N LYS A 251 4.51 11.46 -23.82
CA LYS A 251 3.44 11.17 -22.85
C LYS A 251 2.07 11.58 -23.37
N HIS A 252 1.07 10.79 -22.98
CA HIS A 252 -0.30 10.99 -23.44
C HIS A 252 -1.30 11.23 -22.30
N MET A 253 -0.92 11.02 -21.04
CA MET A 253 -1.81 11.10 -19.88
C MET A 253 -1.32 12.14 -18.86
N ILE A 254 -2.26 12.82 -18.22
CA ILE A 254 -2.08 13.69 -17.07
C ILE A 254 -3.26 13.54 -16.12
N SER A 255 -3.00 13.56 -14.81
CA SER A 255 -4.07 13.71 -13.84
C SER A 255 -4.41 15.17 -13.60
N VAL A 256 -5.69 15.48 -13.53
CA VAL A 256 -6.23 16.75 -13.08
C VAL A 256 -7.18 16.47 -11.94
N SER A 257 -6.63 16.41 -10.75
CA SER A 257 -7.30 15.88 -9.56
C SER A 257 -7.11 16.78 -8.35
N GLN A 258 -8.08 16.69 -7.44
CA GLN A 258 -8.10 17.43 -6.19
C GLN A 258 -6.85 17.22 -5.34
N ASN A 259 -6.46 18.24 -4.60
CA ASN A 259 -5.46 18.13 -3.54
C ASN A 259 -6.00 17.21 -2.43
N ASP A 260 -5.10 16.57 -1.70
CA ASP A 260 -5.48 15.75 -0.57
C ASP A 260 -6.18 16.55 0.52
N GLY A 261 -7.22 15.96 1.12
CA GLY A 261 -8.04 16.58 2.15
C GLY A 261 -9.52 16.24 1.99
N ASN A 262 -10.28 16.39 3.06
CA ASN A 262 -11.71 16.12 3.09
C ASN A 262 -12.52 17.40 3.31
N GLY A 263 -13.64 17.57 2.58
CA GLY A 263 -14.56 18.69 2.73
C GLY A 263 -14.04 20.05 2.26
N THR A 264 -12.94 20.09 1.50
CA THR A 264 -12.30 21.35 1.06
C THR A 264 -12.73 21.82 -0.34
N TYR A 265 -13.76 21.22 -0.94
CA TYR A 265 -14.30 21.58 -2.25
C TYR A 265 -15.08 22.91 -2.24
N CYS A 266 -15.23 23.51 -3.42
CA CYS A 266 -15.82 24.83 -3.55
C CYS A 266 -17.34 24.82 -3.36
N GLN A 267 -17.82 25.59 -2.40
CA GLN A 267 -19.23 25.77 -2.06
C GLN A 267 -19.80 27.11 -2.58
N CYS A 268 -19.20 27.75 -3.58
CA CYS A 268 -19.76 28.96 -4.16
C CYS A 268 -21.10 28.67 -4.89
N PRO A 269 -21.99 29.67 -5.08
CA PRO A 269 -23.31 29.45 -5.67
C PRO A 269 -23.30 28.71 -7.01
N ALA A 270 -22.30 28.97 -7.87
CA ALA A 270 -22.17 28.31 -9.17
C ALA A 270 -21.77 26.84 -9.03
N CYS A 271 -20.81 26.51 -8.15
CA CYS A 271 -20.42 25.13 -7.90
C CYS A 271 -21.52 24.32 -7.21
N LYS A 272 -22.24 24.92 -6.24
CA LYS A 272 -23.41 24.30 -5.60
C LYS A 272 -24.53 23.99 -6.58
N LYS A 273 -24.80 24.91 -7.51
CA LYS A 273 -25.80 24.67 -8.55
C LYS A 273 -25.45 23.44 -9.40
N VAL A 274 -24.19 23.27 -9.79
CA VAL A 274 -23.74 22.08 -10.55
C VAL A 274 -23.88 20.82 -9.68
N GLU A 275 -23.48 20.88 -8.41
CA GLU A 275 -23.62 19.76 -7.47
C GLU A 275 -25.10 19.33 -7.32
N GLU A 276 -26.02 20.28 -7.17
CA GLU A 276 -27.47 20.01 -7.10
C GLU A 276 -28.01 19.38 -8.37
N GLU A 277 -27.59 19.87 -9.55
CA GLU A 277 -27.98 19.30 -10.85
C GLU A 277 -27.45 17.87 -11.04
N GLU A 278 -26.20 17.62 -10.64
CA GLU A 278 -25.51 16.33 -10.83
C GLU A 278 -25.77 15.33 -9.69
N GLY A 279 -26.31 15.80 -8.56
CA GLY A 279 -26.55 14.98 -7.37
C GLY A 279 -25.28 14.53 -6.65
N ALA A 280 -24.11 15.00 -7.08
CA ALA A 280 -22.81 14.69 -6.49
C ALA A 280 -21.77 15.79 -6.78
N VAL A 281 -20.82 15.98 -5.84
CA VAL A 281 -19.70 16.93 -6.00
C VAL A 281 -18.86 16.61 -7.23
N SER A 282 -18.69 15.31 -7.54
CA SER A 282 -17.97 14.82 -8.72
C SER A 282 -18.48 15.40 -10.04
N GLY A 283 -19.72 15.84 -10.10
CA GLY A 283 -20.29 16.50 -11.29
C GLY A 283 -19.52 17.74 -11.73
N ASN A 284 -19.06 18.57 -10.78
CA ASN A 284 -18.19 19.69 -11.09
C ASN A 284 -16.88 19.25 -11.77
N TYR A 285 -16.30 18.14 -11.27
CA TYR A 285 -15.05 17.58 -11.77
C TYR A 285 -15.22 17.00 -13.18
N ILE A 286 -16.26 16.20 -13.41
CA ILE A 286 -16.47 15.56 -14.72
C ILE A 286 -16.84 16.61 -15.78
N ARG A 287 -17.65 17.64 -15.47
CA ARG A 287 -17.89 18.75 -16.40
C ARG A 287 -16.60 19.47 -16.77
N PHE A 288 -15.71 19.72 -15.81
CA PHE A 288 -14.44 20.38 -16.04
C PHE A 288 -13.50 19.51 -16.90
N LEU A 289 -13.35 18.23 -16.53
CA LEU A 289 -12.49 17.31 -17.26
C LEU A 289 -13.00 17.03 -18.68
N ASN A 290 -14.29 16.90 -18.90
CA ASN A 290 -14.84 16.75 -20.26
C ASN A 290 -14.48 17.91 -21.15
N ARG A 291 -14.46 19.15 -20.64
CA ARG A 291 -14.01 20.33 -21.39
C ARG A 291 -12.50 20.24 -21.73
N LEU A 292 -11.66 19.75 -20.79
CA LEU A 292 -10.24 19.49 -21.05
C LEU A 292 -10.07 18.39 -22.10
N ALA A 293 -10.79 17.29 -21.97
CA ALA A 293 -10.78 16.16 -22.89
C ALA A 293 -11.21 16.55 -24.33
N GLN A 294 -12.15 17.47 -24.47
CA GLN A 294 -12.53 18.07 -25.76
C GLN A 294 -11.44 19.00 -26.32
N ARG A 295 -10.76 19.74 -25.46
CA ARG A 295 -9.69 20.68 -25.84
C ARG A 295 -8.42 19.96 -26.30
N PHE A 296 -8.17 18.73 -25.76
CA PHE A 296 -7.01 17.90 -26.05
C PHE A 296 -7.47 16.47 -26.41
N PRO A 297 -8.05 16.28 -27.60
CA PRO A 297 -8.72 15.02 -27.95
C PRO A 297 -7.76 13.82 -28.17
N ASP A 298 -6.48 14.10 -28.36
CA ASP A 298 -5.39 13.11 -28.49
C ASP A 298 -4.70 12.77 -27.17
N LYS A 299 -5.17 13.33 -26.05
CA LYS A 299 -4.63 13.13 -24.70
C LYS A 299 -5.65 12.48 -23.79
N GLU A 300 -5.15 11.75 -22.79
CA GLU A 300 -5.96 11.16 -21.72
C GLU A 300 -5.85 11.97 -20.43
N PHE A 301 -6.93 12.04 -19.70
CA PHE A 301 -7.02 12.69 -18.40
C PHE A 301 -7.42 11.67 -17.32
N SER A 302 -6.83 11.78 -16.13
CA SER A 302 -7.26 11.05 -14.95
C SER A 302 -7.77 12.02 -13.87
N THR A 303 -8.71 11.57 -13.06
CA THR A 303 -9.15 12.29 -11.85
C THR A 303 -9.53 11.31 -10.75
N LEU A 304 -9.51 11.78 -9.50
CA LEU A 304 -9.84 10.95 -8.34
C LEU A 304 -11.35 10.94 -8.07
N ALA A 305 -11.91 9.76 -7.91
CA ALA A 305 -13.16 9.52 -7.18
C ALA A 305 -12.78 9.08 -5.75
N TYR A 306 -12.61 10.06 -4.87
CA TYR A 306 -11.99 9.93 -3.57
C TYR A 306 -12.68 10.83 -2.56
N LEU A 307 -13.07 10.28 -1.41
CA LEU A 307 -13.77 10.99 -0.35
C LEU A 307 -15.03 11.71 -0.91
N PHE A 308 -15.02 13.04 -0.93
CA PHE A 308 -16.17 13.86 -1.36
C PHE A 308 -16.51 13.75 -2.87
N THR A 309 -15.68 13.16 -3.70
CA THR A 309 -15.95 12.89 -5.13
C THR A 309 -16.22 11.41 -5.43
N MET A 310 -16.38 10.58 -4.40
CA MET A 310 -16.58 9.13 -4.55
C MET A 310 -17.80 8.79 -5.42
N ASP A 311 -18.92 9.44 -5.18
CA ASP A 311 -20.18 9.13 -5.89
C ASP A 311 -20.17 9.69 -7.31
N PRO A 312 -20.67 8.90 -8.31
CA PRO A 312 -20.76 9.35 -9.70
C PRO A 312 -21.85 10.42 -9.89
N PRO A 313 -21.69 11.33 -10.88
CA PRO A 313 -22.71 12.30 -11.23
C PRO A 313 -23.90 11.65 -11.93
N HIS A 314 -25.09 12.26 -11.80
CA HIS A 314 -26.34 11.71 -12.36
C HIS A 314 -26.51 12.01 -13.86
N LEU A 315 -26.03 13.16 -14.33
CA LEU A 315 -26.31 13.65 -15.69
C LEU A 315 -25.09 13.53 -16.62
N THR A 316 -23.92 13.96 -16.15
CA THR A 316 -22.74 14.08 -16.98
C THR A 316 -21.93 12.79 -16.98
N LYS A 317 -21.74 12.18 -18.17
CA LYS A 317 -20.85 11.02 -18.35
C LYS A 317 -19.43 11.49 -18.67
N PRO A 318 -18.41 10.79 -18.15
CA PRO A 318 -17.03 10.99 -18.60
C PRO A 318 -16.87 10.70 -20.09
N LEU A 319 -16.04 11.49 -20.77
CA LEU A 319 -15.67 11.21 -22.17
C LEU A 319 -14.70 10.01 -22.24
N PRO A 320 -14.55 9.35 -23.42
CA PRO A 320 -13.72 8.15 -23.57
C PRO A 320 -12.25 8.33 -23.20
N ASN A 321 -11.73 9.56 -23.22
CA ASN A 321 -10.36 9.89 -22.80
C ASN A 321 -10.28 10.45 -21.37
N VAL A 322 -11.30 10.22 -20.54
CA VAL A 322 -11.31 10.55 -19.11
C VAL A 322 -11.33 9.27 -18.28
N ASN A 323 -10.32 9.07 -17.44
CA ASN A 323 -10.13 7.92 -16.57
C ASN A 323 -10.52 8.29 -15.13
N ILE A 324 -11.38 7.50 -14.51
CA ILE A 324 -11.88 7.74 -13.16
C ILE A 324 -11.13 6.83 -12.18
N MET A 325 -10.26 7.43 -11.33
CA MET A 325 -9.51 6.69 -10.33
C MET A 325 -10.30 6.62 -9.02
N LEU A 326 -10.90 5.46 -8.76
CA LEU A 326 -11.60 5.17 -7.51
C LEU A 326 -10.64 4.67 -6.44
N CYS A 327 -10.75 5.25 -5.24
CA CYS A 327 -9.92 4.93 -4.08
C CYS A 327 -10.78 4.28 -3.00
N ASP A 328 -10.38 3.13 -2.48
CA ASP A 328 -11.13 2.39 -1.45
C ASP A 328 -10.58 2.56 -0.02
N ILE A 329 -9.99 3.73 0.26
CA ILE A 329 -9.26 4.05 1.49
C ILE A 329 -10.03 3.73 2.77
N ASP A 330 -11.35 3.99 2.81
CA ASP A 330 -12.18 3.80 4.00
C ASP A 330 -12.60 2.34 4.23
N CYS A 331 -12.29 1.43 3.30
CA CYS A 331 -12.67 0.04 3.40
C CYS A 331 -11.77 -0.75 4.36
N LYS A 332 -12.34 -1.72 5.09
CA LYS A 332 -11.61 -2.71 5.89
C LYS A 332 -11.20 -3.89 5.00
N ARG A 333 -10.20 -4.66 5.46
CA ARG A 333 -9.48 -5.64 4.62
C ARG A 333 -9.52 -7.08 5.15
N GLU A 334 -10.27 -7.35 6.22
CA GLU A 334 -10.38 -8.71 6.81
C GLU A 334 -11.18 -9.68 5.94
N VAL A 335 -12.09 -9.18 5.09
CA VAL A 335 -12.87 -9.94 4.12
C VAL A 335 -12.94 -9.18 2.79
N PRO A 336 -13.31 -9.84 1.66
CA PRO A 336 -13.50 -9.16 0.38
C PRO A 336 -14.43 -7.95 0.48
N LEU A 337 -14.21 -6.94 -0.36
CA LEU A 337 -14.98 -5.68 -0.33
C LEU A 337 -16.48 -5.88 -0.48
N THR A 338 -16.93 -6.91 -1.19
CA THR A 338 -18.35 -7.28 -1.34
C THR A 338 -18.97 -7.82 -0.05
N ASP A 339 -18.17 -8.39 0.83
CA ASP A 339 -18.61 -9.06 2.04
C ASP A 339 -18.43 -8.18 3.29
N ASN A 340 -17.85 -6.98 3.10
CA ASN A 340 -17.52 -6.03 4.16
C ASN A 340 -18.53 -4.88 4.21
N GLU A 341 -19.03 -4.56 5.41
CA GLU A 341 -19.93 -3.41 5.62
C GLU A 341 -19.26 -2.10 5.17
N SER A 342 -17.98 -1.92 5.47
CA SER A 342 -17.22 -0.72 5.09
C SER A 342 -17.02 -0.61 3.57
N GLY A 343 -17.01 -1.73 2.85
CA GLY A 343 -16.88 -1.77 1.39
C GLY A 343 -18.17 -1.40 0.64
N ARG A 344 -19.32 -1.37 1.31
CA ARG A 344 -20.63 -1.19 0.68
C ARG A 344 -20.75 0.10 -0.12
N HIS A 345 -20.27 1.21 0.42
CA HIS A 345 -20.30 2.50 -0.29
C HIS A 345 -19.38 2.48 -1.52
N PHE A 346 -18.14 2.01 -1.36
CA PHE A 346 -17.20 1.88 -2.48
C PHE A 346 -17.75 0.99 -3.60
N VAL A 347 -18.27 -0.21 -3.27
CA VAL A 347 -18.85 -1.13 -4.26
C VAL A 347 -20.01 -0.47 -5.01
N LYS A 348 -20.92 0.23 -4.30
CA LYS A 348 -22.02 0.99 -4.91
C LYS A 348 -21.51 2.10 -5.84
N ALA A 349 -20.48 2.84 -5.42
CA ALA A 349 -19.85 3.87 -6.24
C ALA A 349 -19.20 3.27 -7.50
N LEU A 350 -18.44 2.18 -7.34
CA LEU A 350 -17.81 1.44 -8.44
C LEU A 350 -18.83 0.99 -9.47
N GLU A 351 -19.94 0.36 -9.04
CA GLU A 351 -21.04 -0.03 -9.91
C GLU A 351 -21.71 1.18 -10.58
N GLY A 352 -21.81 2.30 -9.86
CA GLY A 352 -22.35 3.55 -10.41
C GLY A 352 -21.48 4.13 -11.51
N TRP A 353 -20.17 4.22 -11.28
CA TRP A 353 -19.20 4.70 -12.26
C TRP A 353 -19.12 3.77 -13.47
N SER A 354 -19.17 2.45 -13.28
CA SER A 354 -19.12 1.46 -14.37
C SER A 354 -20.32 1.54 -15.33
N ARG A 355 -21.45 2.13 -14.90
CA ARG A 355 -22.62 2.39 -15.79
C ARG A 355 -22.41 3.57 -16.73
N ILE A 356 -21.47 4.46 -16.43
CA ILE A 356 -21.27 5.71 -17.17
C ILE A 356 -19.87 5.85 -17.77
N SER A 357 -18.94 4.94 -17.44
CA SER A 357 -17.56 4.94 -17.95
C SER A 357 -17.03 3.51 -18.11
N ASP A 358 -16.29 3.26 -19.20
CA ASP A 358 -15.53 2.02 -19.44
C ASP A 358 -14.04 2.18 -19.06
N ASN A 359 -13.65 3.35 -18.51
CA ASN A 359 -12.27 3.69 -18.17
C ASN A 359 -12.15 3.92 -16.65
N ILE A 360 -12.31 2.84 -15.90
CA ILE A 360 -12.13 2.86 -14.46
C ILE A 360 -10.66 2.54 -14.14
N PHE A 361 -10.07 3.36 -13.30
CA PHE A 361 -8.78 3.14 -12.67
C PHE A 361 -9.01 2.89 -11.18
N ILE A 362 -8.47 1.83 -10.60
CA ILE A 362 -8.61 1.54 -9.18
C ILE A 362 -7.31 1.86 -8.45
N TRP A 363 -7.47 2.49 -7.30
CA TRP A 363 -6.44 2.62 -6.27
C TRP A 363 -6.89 1.79 -5.07
N ASP A 364 -6.35 0.58 -4.96
CA ASP A 364 -6.57 -0.32 -3.81
C ASP A 364 -5.39 -0.22 -2.82
N TYR A 365 -5.69 -0.33 -1.54
CA TYR A 365 -4.75 -0.23 -0.44
C TYR A 365 -4.59 -1.60 0.22
N VAL A 366 -3.40 -2.22 0.08
CA VAL A 366 -3.20 -3.63 0.45
C VAL A 366 -2.30 -3.84 1.66
N ILE A 367 -2.05 -2.78 2.44
CA ILE A 367 -1.11 -2.76 3.58
C ILE A 367 -1.65 -1.88 4.71
N ASN A 368 -1.03 -1.98 5.89
CA ASN A 368 -1.21 -1.05 7.00
C ASN A 368 -0.19 0.08 6.92
N PHE A 369 -0.62 1.34 6.76
CA PHE A 369 0.25 2.50 6.64
C PHE A 369 0.75 3.06 7.98
N ASP A 370 0.00 2.86 9.08
CA ASP A 370 0.47 3.21 10.45
C ASP A 370 1.46 2.19 11.00
N GLY A 371 1.48 0.98 10.42
CA GLY A 371 2.38 -0.08 10.80
C GLY A 371 2.79 -0.95 9.63
N VAL A 372 3.66 -0.45 8.73
CA VAL A 372 4.04 -1.20 7.51
C VAL A 372 4.78 -2.51 7.85
N VAL A 373 5.42 -2.56 9.01
CA VAL A 373 6.07 -3.76 9.55
C VAL A 373 5.15 -4.41 10.59
N THR A 374 3.91 -4.71 10.21
CA THR A 374 2.92 -5.46 11.02
C THR A 374 2.28 -6.55 10.17
N PRO A 375 1.80 -7.67 10.77
CA PRO A 375 1.03 -8.66 10.05
C PRO A 375 -0.25 -8.06 9.45
N PHE A 376 -0.46 -8.30 8.16
CA PHE A 376 -1.63 -7.81 7.41
C PHE A 376 -2.17 -8.91 6.49
N PRO A 377 -2.85 -9.94 7.05
CA PRO A 377 -3.17 -11.19 6.35
C PRO A 377 -4.41 -11.07 5.44
N ASN A 378 -4.39 -10.16 4.48
CA ASN A 378 -5.47 -9.93 3.52
C ASN A 378 -5.32 -10.71 2.19
N PHE A 379 -4.43 -11.70 2.12
CA PHE A 379 -4.12 -12.44 0.88
C PHE A 379 -5.34 -13.09 0.23
N HIS A 380 -6.30 -13.56 1.01
CA HIS A 380 -7.54 -14.16 0.55
C HIS A 380 -8.53 -13.15 -0.06
N CYS A 381 -8.33 -11.86 0.17
CA CYS A 381 -9.15 -10.78 -0.39
C CYS A 381 -8.68 -10.34 -1.78
N LEU A 382 -7.38 -10.55 -2.12
CA LEU A 382 -6.77 -9.99 -3.32
C LEU A 382 -7.48 -10.46 -4.60
N GLN A 383 -7.65 -11.76 -4.78
CA GLN A 383 -8.28 -12.31 -5.99
C GLN A 383 -9.77 -11.92 -6.13
N PRO A 384 -10.62 -12.02 -5.11
CA PRO A 384 -12.02 -11.56 -5.20
C PRO A 384 -12.15 -10.07 -5.52
N ASN A 385 -11.31 -9.21 -4.91
CA ASN A 385 -11.32 -7.77 -5.13
C ASN A 385 -10.87 -7.42 -6.56
N ILE A 386 -9.75 -7.96 -7.05
CA ILE A 386 -9.27 -7.72 -8.41
C ILE A 386 -10.31 -8.23 -9.45
N SER A 387 -10.96 -9.36 -9.17
CA SER A 387 -12.07 -9.86 -10.00
C SER A 387 -13.28 -8.94 -9.98
N LEU A 388 -13.62 -8.33 -8.84
CA LEU A 388 -14.68 -7.32 -8.72
C LEU A 388 -14.33 -6.09 -9.57
N PHE A 389 -13.11 -5.58 -9.50
CA PHE A 389 -12.65 -4.43 -10.28
C PHE A 389 -12.78 -4.71 -11.79
N LYS A 390 -12.29 -5.87 -12.23
CA LYS A 390 -12.38 -6.28 -13.65
C LYS A 390 -13.82 -6.36 -14.15
N ARG A 391 -14.75 -6.93 -13.36
CA ARG A 391 -16.17 -7.02 -13.73
C ARG A 391 -16.84 -5.65 -13.84
N ASN A 392 -16.30 -4.63 -13.18
CA ASN A 392 -16.80 -3.25 -13.18
C ASN A 392 -15.96 -2.33 -14.07
N HIS A 393 -15.49 -2.81 -15.22
CA HIS A 393 -14.81 -2.04 -16.27
C HIS A 393 -13.49 -1.38 -15.84
N ALA A 394 -12.85 -1.87 -14.77
CA ALA A 394 -11.51 -1.40 -14.46
C ALA A 394 -10.53 -1.83 -15.56
N THR A 395 -9.84 -0.85 -16.11
CA THR A 395 -8.81 -1.01 -17.16
C THR A 395 -7.41 -0.78 -16.64
N MET A 396 -7.29 -0.09 -15.50
CA MET A 396 -6.03 0.25 -14.84
C MET A 396 -6.14 -0.07 -13.35
N LEU A 397 -5.03 -0.52 -12.74
CA LEU A 397 -5.00 -0.94 -11.35
C LEU A 397 -3.68 -0.57 -10.68
N PHE A 398 -3.79 0.15 -9.57
CA PHE A 398 -2.72 0.49 -8.66
C PHE A 398 -2.99 -0.15 -7.30
N GLU A 399 -2.18 -1.16 -6.96
CA GLU A 399 -2.24 -1.90 -5.69
C GLU A 399 -1.20 -1.32 -4.74
N GLN A 400 -1.59 -0.35 -3.94
CA GLN A 400 -0.64 0.37 -3.09
C GLN A 400 -0.16 -0.51 -1.94
N ASN A 401 1.13 -0.80 -1.97
CA ASN A 401 1.91 -1.38 -0.89
C ASN A 401 2.92 -0.31 -0.38
N MET A 402 4.05 -0.69 0.18
CA MET A 402 5.14 0.21 0.57
C MET A 402 6.48 -0.28 0.02
N PRO A 403 7.35 0.60 -0.50
CA PRO A 403 8.66 0.20 -1.03
C PRO A 403 9.69 -0.02 0.11
N THR A 404 9.25 -0.55 1.25
CA THR A 404 10.07 -0.80 2.44
C THR A 404 10.22 -2.29 2.68
N ARG A 405 11.44 -2.77 2.80
CA ARG A 405 11.72 -4.16 3.17
C ARG A 405 11.23 -4.45 4.60
N GLY A 406 10.83 -5.71 4.84
CA GLY A 406 10.31 -6.15 6.14
C GLY A 406 8.82 -5.93 6.35
N THR A 407 8.11 -5.38 5.36
CA THR A 407 6.65 -5.37 5.29
C THR A 407 6.11 -6.80 5.20
N ASP A 408 4.89 -7.05 5.70
CA ASP A 408 4.29 -8.39 5.81
C ASP A 408 4.29 -9.17 4.50
N PHE A 409 5.21 -10.12 4.38
CA PHE A 409 5.44 -10.96 3.19
C PHE A 409 5.39 -10.16 1.88
N LEU A 410 6.04 -9.01 1.87
CA LEU A 410 5.98 -8.01 0.79
C LEU A 410 6.22 -8.61 -0.59
N GLU A 411 7.29 -9.41 -0.73
CA GLU A 411 7.68 -10.00 -2.01
C GLU A 411 6.61 -10.98 -2.51
N MET A 412 6.00 -11.74 -1.60
CA MET A 412 4.89 -12.66 -1.93
C MET A 412 3.65 -11.88 -2.35
N LYS A 413 3.29 -10.84 -1.60
CA LYS A 413 2.12 -10.00 -1.90
C LYS A 413 2.28 -9.34 -3.27
N ALA A 414 3.43 -8.72 -3.54
CA ALA A 414 3.72 -8.08 -4.82
C ALA A 414 3.69 -9.08 -5.99
N TRP A 415 4.25 -10.28 -5.81
CA TRP A 415 4.22 -11.34 -6.81
C TRP A 415 2.81 -11.85 -7.10
N MET A 416 2.01 -12.09 -6.05
CA MET A 416 0.61 -12.53 -6.20
C MET A 416 -0.23 -11.45 -6.90
N LEU A 417 -0.10 -10.19 -6.50
CA LEU A 417 -0.77 -9.06 -7.14
C LEU A 417 -0.42 -8.95 -8.63
N ALA A 418 0.87 -9.06 -8.97
CA ALA A 418 1.31 -9.04 -10.38
C ALA A 418 0.66 -10.14 -11.21
N LYS A 419 0.62 -11.38 -10.68
CA LYS A 419 -0.03 -12.52 -11.35
C LYS A 419 -1.56 -12.35 -11.46
N LEU A 420 -2.21 -11.83 -10.42
CA LEU A 420 -3.66 -11.58 -10.41
C LEU A 420 -4.06 -10.40 -11.30
N MET A 421 -3.26 -9.34 -11.36
CA MET A 421 -3.50 -8.23 -12.29
C MET A 421 -3.32 -8.64 -13.75
N TRP A 422 -2.47 -9.63 -14.03
CA TRP A 422 -2.38 -10.23 -15.36
C TRP A 422 -3.61 -11.10 -15.66
N ASN A 423 -3.93 -12.02 -14.74
CA ASN A 423 -5.06 -12.94 -14.88
C ASN A 423 -5.78 -13.15 -13.52
N PRO A 424 -6.92 -12.48 -13.28
CA PRO A 424 -7.67 -12.57 -12.03
C PRO A 424 -8.43 -13.91 -11.83
N GLN A 425 -8.35 -14.85 -12.79
CA GLN A 425 -8.92 -16.19 -12.65
C GLN A 425 -7.99 -17.16 -11.90
N GLN A 426 -6.76 -16.77 -11.61
CA GLN A 426 -5.82 -17.61 -10.87
C GLN A 426 -6.25 -17.74 -9.40
N ASP A 427 -6.05 -18.94 -8.85
CA ASP A 427 -6.35 -19.23 -7.46
C ASP A 427 -5.28 -18.66 -6.53
N ALA A 428 -5.66 -17.77 -5.62
CA ALA A 428 -4.75 -17.06 -4.73
C ALA A 428 -3.97 -17.99 -3.79
N ASP A 429 -4.59 -19.08 -3.31
CA ASP A 429 -3.93 -20.02 -2.41
C ASP A 429 -2.86 -20.85 -3.14
N SER A 430 -3.17 -21.26 -4.37
CA SER A 430 -2.20 -21.92 -5.27
C SER A 430 -1.00 -21.01 -5.59
N LEU A 431 -1.25 -19.73 -5.84
CA LEU A 431 -0.18 -18.74 -6.05
C LEU A 431 0.69 -18.59 -4.80
N MET A 432 0.08 -18.46 -3.62
CA MET A 432 0.79 -18.41 -2.34
C MET A 432 1.70 -19.61 -2.14
N LEU A 433 1.18 -20.82 -2.33
CA LEU A 433 1.95 -22.07 -2.21
C LEU A 433 3.10 -22.14 -3.23
N GLN A 434 2.85 -21.72 -4.48
CA GLN A 434 3.89 -21.69 -5.51
C GLN A 434 5.03 -20.74 -5.11
N PHE A 435 4.70 -19.52 -4.69
CA PHE A 435 5.69 -18.56 -4.22
C PHE A 435 6.49 -19.12 -3.03
N MET A 436 5.81 -19.60 -2.00
CA MET A 436 6.47 -20.07 -0.78
C MET A 436 7.45 -21.21 -1.06
N ARG A 437 7.06 -22.21 -1.89
CA ARG A 437 7.93 -23.33 -2.25
C ARG A 437 9.20 -22.89 -2.96
N GLY A 438 9.11 -21.92 -3.86
CA GLY A 438 10.28 -21.44 -4.61
C GLY A 438 11.14 -20.45 -3.84
N TYR A 439 10.52 -19.56 -3.07
CA TYR A 439 11.20 -18.48 -2.37
C TYR A 439 11.76 -18.90 -1.00
N TYR A 440 10.98 -19.68 -0.21
CA TYR A 440 11.36 -20.12 1.13
C TYR A 440 11.79 -21.58 1.21
N ARG A 441 11.69 -22.35 0.12
CA ARG A 441 12.12 -23.75 0.01
C ARG A 441 11.57 -24.61 1.16
N GLU A 442 12.47 -25.26 1.95
CA GLU A 442 12.11 -26.17 3.05
C GLU A 442 11.40 -25.48 4.20
N ALA A 443 11.50 -24.16 4.32
CA ALA A 443 10.74 -23.35 5.29
C ALA A 443 9.26 -23.15 4.90
N ALA A 444 8.91 -23.36 3.61
CA ALA A 444 7.59 -23.06 3.07
C ALA A 444 6.41 -23.68 3.84
N PRO A 445 6.42 -24.97 4.26
CA PRO A 445 5.29 -25.57 4.98
C PRO A 445 4.96 -24.84 6.30
N TYR A 446 5.98 -24.38 7.02
CA TYR A 446 5.82 -23.69 8.30
C TYR A 446 5.27 -22.28 8.12
N LEU A 447 5.78 -21.55 7.11
CA LEU A 447 5.33 -20.19 6.79
C LEU A 447 3.92 -20.19 6.19
N TYR A 448 3.57 -21.19 5.38
CA TYR A 448 2.21 -21.36 4.90
C TYR A 448 1.23 -21.64 6.06
N GLN A 449 1.61 -22.53 6.99
CA GLN A 449 0.82 -22.78 8.19
C GLN A 449 0.65 -21.53 9.04
N TYR A 450 1.71 -20.72 9.20
CA TYR A 450 1.65 -19.42 9.87
C TYR A 450 0.61 -18.50 9.23
N GLN A 451 0.66 -18.31 7.90
CA GLN A 451 -0.27 -17.44 7.20
C GLN A 451 -1.72 -17.91 7.29
N LYS A 452 -1.96 -19.22 7.15
CA LYS A 452 -3.32 -19.78 7.25
C LYS A 452 -3.87 -19.68 8.67
N LEU A 453 -3.03 -19.87 9.70
CA LEU A 453 -3.43 -19.74 11.09
C LEU A 453 -3.70 -18.27 11.45
N LEU A 454 -2.86 -17.36 11.01
CA LEU A 454 -3.03 -15.91 11.22
C LEU A 454 -4.32 -15.39 10.57
N GLN A 455 -4.56 -15.77 9.31
CA GLN A 455 -5.80 -15.45 8.59
C GLN A 455 -7.03 -16.02 9.31
N GLY A 456 -6.99 -17.29 9.69
CA GLY A 456 -8.09 -17.94 10.41
C GLY A 456 -8.39 -17.27 11.76
N ALA A 457 -7.34 -16.87 12.49
CA ALA A 457 -7.47 -16.15 13.74
C ALA A 457 -8.03 -14.73 13.57
N LEU A 458 -7.64 -14.00 12.52
CA LEU A 458 -8.24 -12.71 12.17
C LEU A 458 -9.75 -12.86 11.94
N LEU A 459 -10.15 -13.78 11.08
CA LEU A 459 -11.57 -14.02 10.76
C LEU A 459 -12.36 -14.46 12.00
N ALA A 460 -11.80 -15.33 12.83
CA ALA A 460 -12.44 -15.80 14.05
C ALA A 460 -12.60 -14.71 15.13
N SER A 461 -11.71 -13.72 15.15
CA SER A 461 -11.77 -12.62 16.12
C SER A 461 -12.90 -11.63 15.83
N GLY A 462 -13.31 -11.51 14.55
CA GLY A 462 -14.25 -10.49 14.10
C GLY A 462 -13.69 -9.07 14.18
N THR A 463 -12.39 -8.90 14.48
CA THR A 463 -11.75 -7.59 14.54
C THR A 463 -11.48 -7.09 13.12
N PRO A 464 -11.95 -5.89 12.75
CA PRO A 464 -11.67 -5.31 11.43
C PRO A 464 -10.17 -5.15 11.18
N LEU A 465 -9.72 -5.34 9.95
CA LEU A 465 -8.35 -5.08 9.51
C LEU A 465 -8.32 -3.78 8.70
N TRP A 466 -7.74 -2.74 9.27
CA TRP A 466 -7.73 -1.42 8.66
C TRP A 466 -6.32 -1.01 8.20
N ILE A 467 -6.27 -0.12 7.21
CA ILE A 467 -5.00 0.39 6.67
C ILE A 467 -4.29 1.40 7.58
N TYR A 468 -4.95 1.87 8.65
CA TYR A 468 -4.40 2.68 9.74
C TYR A 468 -4.68 1.98 11.07
N ASP A 469 -3.96 0.89 11.33
CA ASP A 469 -4.22 -0.02 12.44
C ASP A 469 -2.96 -0.23 13.30
N SER A 470 -3.19 -0.66 14.54
CA SER A 470 -2.13 -1.00 15.49
C SER A 470 -2.15 -2.50 15.82
N PRO A 471 -0.99 -3.14 16.03
CA PRO A 471 -0.94 -4.49 16.57
C PRO A 471 -1.72 -4.66 17.88
N ILE A 472 -1.84 -3.60 18.67
CA ILE A 472 -2.54 -3.60 19.97
C ILE A 472 -4.03 -3.85 19.78
N THR A 473 -4.65 -3.37 18.69
CA THR A 473 -6.04 -3.66 18.33
C THR A 473 -6.31 -5.15 18.26
N HIS A 474 -5.31 -5.93 17.84
CA HIS A 474 -5.42 -7.37 17.63
C HIS A 474 -4.88 -8.23 18.79
N LYS A 475 -4.46 -7.63 19.93
CA LYS A 475 -3.82 -8.34 21.03
C LYS A 475 -4.71 -9.39 21.74
N GLN A 476 -6.02 -9.31 21.60
CA GLN A 476 -6.97 -10.31 22.08
C GLN A 476 -7.46 -11.26 20.98
N GLY A 477 -7.23 -10.91 19.70
CA GLY A 477 -7.60 -11.66 18.50
C GLY A 477 -6.43 -12.43 17.91
N MET A 478 -6.09 -12.09 16.66
CA MET A 478 -5.04 -12.80 15.89
C MET A 478 -3.63 -12.69 16.48
N LEU A 479 -3.36 -11.71 17.35
CA LEU A 479 -2.07 -11.51 18.01
C LEU A 479 -2.11 -11.80 19.53
N ASN A 480 -3.05 -12.65 19.99
CA ASN A 480 -3.05 -13.03 21.40
C ASN A 480 -1.81 -13.86 21.78
N ALA A 481 -1.46 -13.86 23.05
CA ALA A 481 -0.23 -14.46 23.56
C ALA A 481 -0.04 -15.94 23.17
N THR A 482 -1.13 -16.73 23.15
CA THR A 482 -1.07 -18.16 22.79
C THR A 482 -0.76 -18.34 21.31
N LEU A 483 -1.38 -17.54 20.45
CA LEU A 483 -1.12 -17.57 19.01
C LEU A 483 0.27 -17.05 18.70
N CYS A 484 0.72 -15.94 19.30
CA CYS A 484 2.10 -15.42 19.13
C CYS A 484 3.15 -16.46 19.48
N LYS A 485 2.95 -17.20 20.59
CA LYS A 485 3.82 -18.35 20.94
C LYS A 485 3.83 -19.41 19.83
N THR A 486 2.68 -19.77 19.28
CA THR A 486 2.58 -20.74 18.19
C THR A 486 3.24 -20.22 16.91
N TYR A 487 3.05 -18.96 16.58
CA TYR A 487 3.70 -18.32 15.43
C TYR A 487 5.23 -18.33 15.55
N ASN A 488 5.75 -18.01 16.74
CA ASN A 488 7.19 -18.09 16.98
C ASN A 488 7.73 -19.51 16.81
N GLN A 489 7.02 -20.52 17.29
CA GLN A 489 7.40 -21.93 17.08
C GLN A 489 7.44 -22.32 15.58
N LEU A 490 6.51 -21.78 14.77
CA LEU A 490 6.50 -22.01 13.33
C LEU A 490 7.70 -21.32 12.66
N PHE A 491 8.03 -20.10 13.05
CA PHE A 491 9.22 -19.41 12.55
C PHE A 491 10.51 -20.09 13.00
N ASP A 492 10.60 -20.57 14.24
CA ASP A 492 11.77 -21.32 14.72
C ASP A 492 12.01 -22.59 13.88
N ARG A 493 10.94 -23.33 13.57
CA ARG A 493 10.99 -24.49 12.67
C ARG A 493 11.37 -24.11 11.25
N ALA A 494 10.86 -22.99 10.75
CA ALA A 494 11.18 -22.48 9.43
C ALA A 494 12.68 -22.08 9.33
N GLU A 495 13.21 -21.37 10.33
CA GLU A 495 14.62 -20.98 10.40
C GLU A 495 15.53 -22.22 10.49
N GLU A 496 15.17 -23.22 11.32
CA GLU A 496 15.93 -24.47 11.46
C GLU A 496 15.94 -25.28 10.16
N ALA A 497 14.81 -25.37 9.46
CA ALA A 497 14.72 -26.13 8.20
C ALA A 497 15.66 -25.61 7.11
N VAL A 498 16.01 -24.32 7.15
CA VAL A 498 16.86 -23.67 6.14
C VAL A 498 18.17 -23.12 6.70
N ARG A 499 18.58 -23.55 7.91
CA ARG A 499 19.76 -23.01 8.61
C ARG A 499 21.06 -23.07 7.81
N ALA A 500 21.18 -24.04 6.92
CA ALA A 500 22.36 -24.22 6.06
C ALA A 500 22.37 -23.30 4.82
N ASP A 501 21.22 -22.72 4.46
CA ASP A 501 21.09 -21.78 3.34
C ASP A 501 20.88 -20.35 3.89
N THR A 502 21.99 -19.63 4.07
CA THR A 502 21.97 -18.27 4.65
C THR A 502 21.07 -17.32 3.88
N ALA A 503 20.96 -17.46 2.56
CA ALA A 503 20.11 -16.59 1.75
C ALA A 503 18.63 -16.81 2.05
N VAL A 504 18.19 -18.07 2.14
CA VAL A 504 16.80 -18.42 2.47
C VAL A 504 16.52 -18.13 3.95
N LEU A 505 17.46 -18.44 4.85
CA LEU A 505 17.35 -18.11 6.28
C LEU A 505 17.11 -16.60 6.49
N ASN A 506 17.83 -15.75 5.78
CA ASN A 506 17.64 -14.29 5.86
C ASN A 506 16.25 -13.87 5.35
N ARG A 507 15.71 -14.53 4.33
CA ARG A 507 14.32 -14.27 3.86
C ARG A 507 13.29 -14.63 4.95
N VAL A 508 13.46 -15.77 5.62
CA VAL A 508 12.60 -16.19 6.73
C VAL A 508 12.67 -15.18 7.88
N ARG A 509 13.88 -14.77 8.27
CA ARG A 509 14.10 -13.77 9.34
C ARG A 509 13.52 -12.40 9.01
N LEU A 510 13.61 -11.98 7.74
CA LEU A 510 12.98 -10.76 7.25
C LEU A 510 11.45 -10.83 7.39
N SER A 511 10.85 -11.95 7.01
CA SER A 511 9.40 -12.18 7.12
C SER A 511 8.90 -12.35 8.56
N ARG A 512 9.80 -12.53 9.55
CA ARG A 512 9.47 -12.59 10.98
C ARG A 512 9.38 -11.22 11.62
N LEU A 513 9.96 -10.17 11.00
CA LEU A 513 9.97 -8.80 11.57
C LEU A 513 8.57 -8.27 11.94
N PRO A 514 7.52 -8.46 11.14
CA PRO A 514 6.18 -8.03 11.49
C PRO A 514 5.67 -8.60 12.81
N LEU A 515 5.92 -9.88 13.06
CA LEU A 515 5.58 -10.51 14.34
C LEU A 515 6.38 -9.93 15.50
N GLN A 516 7.70 -9.75 15.33
CA GLN A 516 8.59 -9.21 16.36
C GLN A 516 8.21 -7.77 16.74
N TYR A 517 7.93 -6.92 15.75
CA TYR A 517 7.45 -5.56 15.98
C TYR A 517 6.12 -5.55 16.74
N SER A 518 5.18 -6.42 16.33
CA SER A 518 3.87 -6.52 16.99
C SER A 518 3.97 -6.98 18.44
N GLU A 519 4.86 -7.93 18.73
CA GLU A 519 5.10 -8.38 20.10
C GLU A 519 5.69 -7.27 20.98
N LEU A 520 6.59 -6.43 20.45
CA LEU A 520 7.10 -5.24 21.15
C LEU A 520 5.98 -4.22 21.43
N GLU A 521 5.14 -3.93 20.44
CA GLU A 521 4.02 -3.00 20.61
C GLU A 521 3.01 -3.51 21.64
N ILE A 522 2.70 -4.80 21.65
CA ILE A 522 1.82 -5.40 22.64
C ILE A 522 2.47 -5.43 24.03
N ALA A 523 3.78 -5.71 24.11
CA ALA A 523 4.50 -5.77 25.37
C ALA A 523 4.49 -4.43 26.12
N ARG A 524 4.59 -3.30 25.41
CA ARG A 524 4.54 -1.97 26.05
C ARG A 524 3.19 -1.63 26.70
N THR A 525 2.11 -2.34 26.33
CA THR A 525 0.79 -2.20 26.95
C THR A 525 0.56 -3.13 28.16
N ASN A 526 1.57 -3.88 28.57
CA ASN A 526 1.49 -4.78 29.71
C ASN A 526 2.37 -4.28 30.87
N PRO A 527 1.79 -3.81 31.97
CA PRO A 527 2.55 -3.33 33.12
C PRO A 527 3.38 -4.43 33.79
N ASN A 528 3.00 -5.71 33.61
CA ASN A 528 3.65 -6.89 34.18
C ASN A 528 4.54 -7.62 33.14
N ARG A 529 4.99 -6.93 32.09
CA ARG A 529 5.85 -7.55 31.06
C ARG A 529 7.18 -8.00 31.62
N ASP A 530 7.75 -9.04 31.03
CA ASP A 530 9.14 -9.41 31.24
C ASP A 530 10.06 -8.34 30.63
N ALA A 531 10.57 -7.44 31.46
CA ALA A 531 11.39 -6.31 30.98
C ALA A 531 12.71 -6.77 30.35
N GLU A 532 13.34 -7.84 30.89
CA GLU A 532 14.59 -8.37 30.35
C GLU A 532 14.37 -9.09 29.01
N GLY A 533 13.35 -9.95 28.92
CA GLY A 533 12.97 -10.60 27.67
C GLY A 533 12.55 -9.59 26.61
N THR A 534 11.82 -8.54 26.98
CA THR A 534 11.43 -7.45 26.06
C THR A 534 12.66 -6.70 25.55
N ARG A 535 13.66 -6.44 26.39
CA ARG A 535 14.92 -5.79 25.97
C ARG A 535 15.67 -6.65 24.96
N GLN A 536 15.78 -7.96 25.20
CA GLN A 536 16.44 -8.90 24.29
C GLN A 536 15.71 -8.96 22.92
N GLN A 537 14.38 -8.96 22.92
CA GLN A 537 13.57 -8.88 21.69
C GLN A 537 13.79 -7.56 20.94
N LEU A 538 13.84 -6.45 21.66
CA LEU A 538 14.12 -5.12 21.06
C LEU A 538 15.51 -5.07 20.44
N ASP A 539 16.53 -5.61 21.11
CA ASP A 539 17.91 -5.62 20.62
C ASP A 539 18.01 -6.49 19.35
N LEU A 540 17.34 -7.65 19.33
CA LEU A 540 17.25 -8.51 18.13
C LEU A 540 16.51 -7.82 16.98
N PHE A 541 15.42 -7.12 17.26
CA PHE A 541 14.67 -6.36 16.25
C PHE A 541 15.53 -5.23 15.67
N ASP A 542 16.21 -4.46 16.51
CA ASP A 542 17.14 -3.37 16.12
C ASP A 542 18.29 -3.90 15.23
N GLU A 543 18.90 -5.04 15.59
CA GLU A 543 19.92 -5.72 14.79
C GLU A 543 19.38 -6.13 13.42
N ARG A 544 18.23 -6.81 13.38
CA ARG A 544 17.65 -7.33 12.14
C ARG A 544 17.17 -6.21 11.20
N THR A 545 16.57 -5.16 11.72
CA THR A 545 16.14 -4.02 10.89
C THR A 545 17.31 -3.33 10.22
N ARG A 546 18.44 -3.16 10.91
CA ARG A 546 19.69 -2.66 10.31
C ARG A 546 20.28 -3.64 9.29
N GLN A 547 20.35 -4.94 9.62
CA GLN A 547 20.87 -5.98 8.73
C GLN A 547 20.10 -6.01 7.40
N PHE A 548 18.79 -5.88 7.43
CA PHE A 548 17.94 -5.98 6.25
C PHE A 548 17.63 -4.64 5.58
N GLY A 549 18.11 -3.52 6.14
CA GLY A 549 17.90 -2.19 5.58
C GLY A 549 16.43 -1.75 5.60
N VAL A 550 15.71 -2.04 6.68
CA VAL A 550 14.34 -1.54 6.89
C VAL A 550 14.40 -0.03 7.09
N ARG A 551 13.70 0.73 6.27
CA ARG A 551 13.82 2.20 6.24
C ARG A 551 12.83 2.89 7.17
N THR A 552 11.59 2.39 7.22
CA THR A 552 10.51 3.02 8.00
C THR A 552 9.57 1.96 8.56
N LEU A 553 8.90 2.28 9.66
CA LEU A 553 7.87 1.46 10.30
C LEU A 553 6.45 1.92 9.94
N ASN A 554 6.30 3.12 9.36
CA ASN A 554 5.01 3.65 8.90
C ASN A 554 5.21 4.66 7.75
N GLU A 555 4.12 5.14 7.16
CA GLU A 555 4.14 6.12 6.07
C GLU A 555 4.69 7.51 6.46
N ARG A 556 4.82 7.80 7.76
CA ARG A 556 5.32 9.08 8.29
C ARG A 556 6.82 9.06 8.57
N ASP A 557 7.55 8.12 7.96
CA ASP A 557 9.02 7.97 8.06
C ASP A 557 9.52 7.73 9.50
N ASN A 558 8.75 6.96 10.31
CA ASN A 558 9.21 6.52 11.62
C ASN A 558 10.30 5.44 11.48
N ARG A 559 11.55 5.80 11.73
CA ARG A 559 12.70 4.92 11.49
C ARG A 559 12.83 3.86 12.59
N PRO A 560 13.24 2.62 12.26
CA PRO A 560 13.46 1.59 13.26
C PRO A 560 14.44 1.99 14.38
N GLU A 561 15.54 2.69 14.05
CA GLU A 561 16.51 3.16 15.03
C GLU A 561 15.93 4.20 16.01
N ASP A 562 15.06 5.10 15.53
CA ASP A 562 14.38 6.09 16.36
C ASP A 562 13.36 5.42 17.27
N TYR A 563 12.59 4.45 16.73
CA TYR A 563 11.68 3.62 17.50
C TYR A 563 12.40 2.86 18.61
N CYS A 564 13.48 2.14 18.29
CA CYS A 564 14.24 1.37 19.28
C CYS A 564 14.88 2.27 20.35
N ARG A 565 15.37 3.45 19.98
CA ARG A 565 15.87 4.46 20.92
C ARG A 565 14.76 4.94 21.86
N LEU A 566 13.60 5.32 21.29
CA LEU A 566 12.43 5.74 22.05
C LEU A 566 11.96 4.63 23.00
N TYR A 567 11.88 3.39 22.50
CA TYR A 567 11.48 2.25 23.30
C TYR A 567 12.36 2.05 24.53
N ARG A 568 13.71 2.13 24.35
CA ARG A 568 14.68 2.04 25.46
C ARG A 568 14.54 3.19 26.46
N GLN A 569 14.21 4.38 26.00
CA GLN A 569 14.09 5.57 26.84
C GLN A 569 12.75 5.69 27.57
N ARG A 570 11.65 5.29 26.90
CA ARG A 570 10.30 5.59 27.35
C ARG A 570 9.52 4.37 27.83
N PHE A 571 9.67 3.22 27.18
CA PHE A 571 8.83 2.04 27.46
C PHE A 571 9.53 0.96 28.29
N LEU A 572 10.87 0.84 28.22
CA LEU A 572 11.62 -0.13 29.05
C LEU A 572 11.78 0.30 30.51
N PRO A 573 11.93 1.58 30.87
CA PRO A 573 12.13 1.95 32.26
C PRO A 573 10.97 1.43 33.14
N VAL A 574 11.32 0.85 34.27
CA VAL A 574 10.34 0.49 35.29
C VAL A 574 9.85 1.75 35.96
N SER A 575 8.55 1.90 36.12
CA SER A 575 7.91 3.09 36.71
C SER A 575 8.57 3.51 38.02
N GLU A 576 9.01 4.76 38.12
CA GLU A 576 9.31 5.43 39.36
C GLU A 576 8.04 5.58 40.21
N ARG A 577 8.18 5.89 41.50
CA ARG A 577 7.02 6.12 42.40
C ARG A 577 6.06 7.12 41.80
N ASN A 578 4.83 6.72 41.53
CA ASN A 578 3.73 7.56 41.07
C ASN A 578 2.52 7.36 41.98
N LEU A 579 2.14 8.37 42.74
CA LEU A 579 1.00 8.35 43.65
C LEU A 579 -0.35 8.28 42.93
N ALA A 580 -0.37 8.73 41.66
CA ALA A 580 -1.56 8.65 40.80
C ALA A 580 -1.77 7.28 40.14
N LEU A 581 -0.79 6.35 40.24
CA LEU A 581 -0.85 5.07 39.56
C LEU A 581 -2.10 4.28 39.97
N GLY A 582 -2.93 3.91 38.98
CA GLY A 582 -4.17 3.16 39.16
C GLY A 582 -5.26 3.91 39.91
N ARG A 583 -5.13 5.22 40.08
CA ARG A 583 -6.10 6.04 40.82
C ARG A 583 -7.28 6.45 39.93
N PRO A 584 -8.51 6.50 40.52
CA PRO A 584 -9.70 6.86 39.78
C PRO A 584 -9.70 8.30 39.33
N ILE A 585 -10.19 8.53 38.12
CA ILE A 585 -10.36 9.84 37.49
C ILE A 585 -11.84 10.18 37.36
N THR A 586 -12.16 11.44 37.61
CA THR A 586 -13.48 12.02 37.34
C THR A 586 -13.33 13.13 36.33
N PHE A 587 -13.88 12.95 35.13
CA PHE A 587 -13.92 14.00 34.12
C PHE A 587 -14.96 15.06 34.47
N ILE A 588 -14.59 16.33 34.36
CA ILE A 588 -15.46 17.50 34.37
C ILE A 588 -15.72 17.88 32.90
N SER A 589 -14.72 17.74 32.06
CA SER A 589 -14.80 17.87 30.60
C SER A 589 -14.46 16.50 29.98
N GLU A 590 -15.50 15.81 29.49
CA GLU A 590 -15.32 14.50 28.87
C GLU A 590 -14.38 14.55 27.65
N PRO A 591 -13.48 13.57 27.44
CA PRO A 591 -12.69 13.47 26.24
C PRO A 591 -13.58 13.21 25.01
N SER A 592 -12.99 13.28 23.83
CA SER A 592 -13.66 12.90 22.59
C SER A 592 -13.91 11.39 22.57
N GLY A 593 -15.16 10.97 22.35
CA GLY A 593 -15.51 9.55 22.22
C GLY A 593 -14.83 8.83 21.04
N ARG A 594 -14.23 9.58 20.13
CA ARG A 594 -13.52 9.03 18.97
C ARG A 594 -12.20 8.33 19.34
N TYR A 595 -11.57 8.72 20.48
CA TYR A 595 -10.30 8.18 20.96
C TYR A 595 -10.36 7.93 22.47
N ALA A 596 -11.46 7.35 22.94
CA ALA A 596 -11.70 7.09 24.35
C ALA A 596 -11.71 5.59 24.71
N ASP A 597 -11.29 4.72 23.81
CA ASP A 597 -11.36 3.28 23.98
C ASP A 597 -10.56 2.75 25.19
N PHE A 598 -9.54 3.49 25.64
CA PHE A 598 -8.75 3.18 26.83
C PHE A 598 -9.34 3.79 28.12
N GLY A 599 -10.34 4.67 27.98
CA GLY A 599 -11.06 5.27 29.10
C GLY A 599 -10.20 6.17 30.00
N ALA A 600 -10.79 6.58 31.13
CA ALA A 600 -10.11 7.40 32.13
C ALA A 600 -8.84 6.75 32.69
N ASN A 601 -8.78 5.43 32.74
CA ASN A 601 -7.66 4.70 33.32
C ASN A 601 -6.35 4.89 32.55
N ALA A 602 -6.41 5.20 31.24
CA ALA A 602 -5.20 5.48 30.44
C ALA A 602 -4.36 6.64 31.00
N LEU A 603 -4.96 7.57 31.75
CA LEU A 603 -4.23 8.70 32.32
C LEU A 603 -3.47 8.37 33.61
N THR A 604 -3.63 7.15 34.16
CA THR A 604 -3.00 6.75 35.45
C THR A 604 -2.57 5.26 35.45
N ASP A 605 -2.48 4.61 34.29
CA ASP A 605 -2.17 3.16 34.23
C ASP A 605 -0.66 2.84 34.27
N GLY A 606 0.20 3.85 34.21
CA GLY A 606 1.65 3.70 34.23
C GLY A 606 2.25 3.28 32.90
N LEU A 607 1.47 3.32 31.82
CA LEU A 607 1.89 2.98 30.47
C LEU A 607 1.96 4.23 29.64
N TYR A 608 2.91 4.28 28.71
CA TYR A 608 3.09 5.43 27.85
C TYR A 608 2.62 5.15 26.43
N GLY A 609 1.88 6.09 25.84
CA GLY A 609 1.49 6.10 24.44
C GLY A 609 2.70 6.20 23.50
N GLY A 610 2.55 5.62 22.31
CA GLY A 610 3.54 5.62 21.26
C GLY A 610 3.41 6.81 20.31
N THR A 611 4.07 6.69 19.15
CA THR A 611 4.02 7.71 18.08
C THR A 611 2.71 7.69 17.31
N THR A 612 1.87 6.69 17.51
CA THR A 612 0.50 6.65 16.99
C THR A 612 -0.47 7.15 18.06
N TYR A 613 -1.41 7.98 17.67
CA TYR A 613 -2.38 8.60 18.58
C TYR A 613 -3.65 7.74 18.82
N VAL A 614 -3.69 6.56 18.24
CA VAL A 614 -4.85 5.65 18.32
C VAL A 614 -4.84 4.76 19.55
N GLU A 615 -3.81 4.85 20.39
CA GLU A 615 -3.62 3.96 21.53
C GLU A 615 -2.97 4.66 22.72
N SER A 616 -3.42 4.36 23.94
CA SER A 616 -2.95 4.92 25.21
C SER A 616 -3.09 6.45 25.34
N TRP A 617 -3.65 7.11 24.37
CA TRP A 617 -3.84 8.55 24.36
C TRP A 617 -5.30 8.92 24.54
N VAL A 618 -5.55 9.93 25.38
CA VAL A 618 -6.88 10.54 25.56
C VAL A 618 -6.89 11.90 24.92
N GLY A 619 -7.84 12.14 23.99
CA GLY A 619 -7.88 13.33 23.14
C GLY A 619 -9.08 14.23 23.37
N TRP A 620 -8.86 15.54 23.23
CA TRP A 620 -9.91 16.58 23.22
C TRP A 620 -9.83 17.38 21.92
N GLU A 621 -10.98 17.57 21.28
CA GLU A 621 -11.11 18.27 20.00
C GLU A 621 -11.75 19.65 20.18
N GLY A 622 -11.01 20.71 19.86
CA GLY A 622 -11.52 22.09 19.80
C GLY A 622 -11.98 22.66 21.14
N ARG A 623 -11.65 22.04 22.28
CA ARG A 623 -12.13 22.42 23.62
C ARG A 623 -11.05 22.20 24.68
N ASP A 624 -11.33 22.68 25.90
CA ASP A 624 -10.46 22.49 27.06
C ASP A 624 -10.72 21.14 27.72
N ALA A 625 -9.73 20.61 28.47
CA ALA A 625 -9.88 19.45 29.34
C ALA A 625 -9.86 19.86 30.81
N ASP A 626 -10.64 19.15 31.62
CA ASP A 626 -10.68 19.34 33.08
C ASP A 626 -11.09 18.01 33.74
N PHE A 627 -10.26 17.52 34.64
CA PHE A 627 -10.51 16.28 35.38
C PHE A 627 -9.81 16.26 36.74
N THR A 628 -10.26 15.38 37.61
CA THR A 628 -9.76 15.20 38.97
C THR A 628 -9.29 13.78 39.18
N ILE A 629 -8.16 13.62 39.84
CA ILE A 629 -7.57 12.33 40.29
C ILE A 629 -7.76 12.27 41.82
N ASP A 630 -8.35 11.16 42.33
CA ASP A 630 -8.44 10.87 43.76
C ASP A 630 -7.26 9.95 44.16
N LEU A 631 -6.29 10.46 44.89
CA LEU A 631 -5.14 9.70 45.37
C LEU A 631 -5.51 8.65 46.46
N GLY A 632 -6.79 8.66 46.91
CA GLY A 632 -7.33 7.71 47.92
C GLY A 632 -7.08 8.16 49.34
N SER A 633 -6.03 8.86 49.66
CA SER A 633 -5.66 9.44 50.96
C SER A 633 -4.94 10.77 50.73
N THR A 634 -4.83 11.57 51.79
CA THR A 634 -3.95 12.74 51.77
C THR A 634 -2.51 12.29 51.66
N GLU A 635 -1.84 12.64 50.56
CA GLU A 635 -0.47 12.29 50.23
C GLU A 635 0.41 13.53 50.21
N SER A 636 1.72 13.36 50.48
CA SER A 636 2.69 14.45 50.39
C SER A 636 3.53 14.32 49.13
N PHE A 637 3.52 15.37 48.30
CA PHE A 637 4.22 15.41 47.00
C PHE A 637 4.67 16.84 46.66
N SER A 638 5.66 16.93 45.76
CA SER A 638 6.23 18.21 45.31
C SER A 638 6.24 18.37 43.80
N GLU A 639 5.80 17.36 43.05
CA GLU A 639 5.84 17.38 41.59
C GLU A 639 4.53 16.77 41.00
N VAL A 640 3.98 17.46 40.00
CA VAL A 640 2.90 16.94 39.15
C VAL A 640 3.31 17.10 37.69
N THR A 641 3.20 16.03 36.93
CA THR A 641 3.55 15.97 35.50
C THR A 641 2.40 15.37 34.72
N ALA A 642 2.12 15.92 33.55
CA ALA A 642 1.25 15.29 32.54
C ALA A 642 2.00 15.18 31.21
N ASP A 643 1.87 14.05 30.54
CA ASP A 643 2.54 13.76 29.28
C ASP A 643 1.65 14.09 28.08
N PHE A 644 2.21 14.82 27.10
CA PHE A 644 1.50 15.31 25.92
C PHE A 644 2.15 14.84 24.62
N LEU A 645 1.32 14.66 23.57
CA LEU A 645 1.74 14.34 22.20
C LEU A 645 1.64 15.57 21.31
N LEU A 646 2.65 15.84 20.50
CA LEU A 646 2.60 16.69 19.31
C LEU A 646 2.68 15.82 18.06
N GLN A 647 1.69 15.93 17.18
CA GLN A 647 1.70 15.39 15.85
C GLN A 647 0.92 16.31 14.91
N SER A 648 1.54 17.41 14.53
CA SER A 648 0.86 18.50 13.81
C SER A 648 0.27 18.02 12.47
N GLY A 649 0.91 17.08 11.77
CA GLY A 649 0.35 16.44 10.58
C GLY A 649 -0.98 15.70 10.79
N ALA A 650 -1.31 15.32 12.04
CA ALA A 650 -2.60 14.74 12.44
C ALA A 650 -3.47 15.73 13.26
N TRP A 651 -3.21 17.03 13.16
CA TRP A 651 -3.94 18.11 13.83
C TRP A 651 -3.80 18.12 15.35
N ILE A 652 -2.83 17.36 15.89
CA ILE A 652 -2.54 17.26 17.32
C ILE A 652 -1.46 18.29 17.64
N LEU A 653 -1.85 19.32 18.39
CA LEU A 653 -1.01 20.48 18.69
C LEU A 653 -0.84 20.65 20.20
N TRP A 654 0.24 21.31 20.64
CA TRP A 654 0.37 21.66 22.04
C TRP A 654 -0.80 22.52 22.48
N PRO A 655 -1.38 22.28 23.68
CA PRO A 655 -2.33 23.22 24.28
C PRO A 655 -1.63 24.53 24.66
N GLN A 656 -2.36 25.53 25.11
CA GLN A 656 -1.79 26.79 25.60
C GLN A 656 -1.08 26.57 26.93
N SER A 657 -1.75 25.87 27.87
CA SER A 657 -1.23 25.61 29.20
C SER A 657 -1.91 24.42 29.86
N VAL A 658 -1.27 23.86 30.87
CA VAL A 658 -1.87 22.98 31.85
C VAL A 658 -1.67 23.54 33.24
N THR A 659 -2.76 23.61 34.01
CA THR A 659 -2.77 24.07 35.39
C THR A 659 -3.11 22.92 36.32
N TYR A 660 -2.31 22.74 37.34
CA TYR A 660 -2.52 21.79 38.41
C TYR A 660 -3.03 22.47 39.65
N SER A 661 -4.04 21.92 40.29
CA SER A 661 -4.59 22.37 41.56
C SER A 661 -4.78 21.19 42.51
N VAL A 662 -4.72 21.43 43.81
CA VAL A 662 -4.83 20.39 44.82
C VAL A 662 -5.93 20.68 45.82
N SER A 663 -6.50 19.63 46.41
CA SER A 663 -7.61 19.75 47.38
C SER A 663 -7.64 18.55 48.32
N ASP A 664 -8.16 18.73 49.53
CA ASP A 664 -8.45 17.62 50.45
C ASP A 664 -9.89 17.13 50.38
N ASP A 665 -10.81 17.93 49.83
CA ASP A 665 -12.25 17.66 49.84
C ASP A 665 -12.91 17.70 48.45
N ALA A 666 -12.14 17.95 47.40
CA ALA A 666 -12.57 18.13 45.99
C ALA A 666 -13.55 19.31 45.78
N ARG A 667 -13.64 20.28 46.76
CA ARG A 667 -14.52 21.46 46.70
C ARG A 667 -13.68 22.73 46.67
N GLU A 668 -12.80 22.90 47.62
CA GLU A 668 -11.88 24.02 47.68
C GLU A 668 -10.55 23.67 47.09
N TRP A 669 -10.09 24.43 46.09
CA TRP A 669 -8.91 24.14 45.31
C TRP A 669 -7.81 25.18 45.54
N CYS A 670 -6.63 24.72 45.91
CA CYS A 670 -5.43 25.53 45.99
C CYS A 670 -4.59 25.39 44.72
N PRO A 671 -4.03 26.49 44.17
CA PRO A 671 -3.14 26.40 43.04
C PRO A 671 -1.87 25.60 43.41
N PHE A 672 -1.47 24.62 42.56
CA PHE A 672 -0.18 23.97 42.62
C PHE A 672 0.81 24.63 41.66
N GLY A 673 0.38 24.89 40.42
CA GLY A 673 1.16 25.62 39.42
C GLY A 673 0.66 25.41 37.99
N THR A 674 1.29 26.15 37.06
CA THR A 674 0.91 26.12 35.65
C THR A 674 2.16 25.93 34.78
N TYR A 675 2.06 25.04 33.82
CA TYR A 675 3.01 24.90 32.73
C TYR A 675 2.43 25.55 31.47
N THR A 676 3.21 26.38 30.78
CA THR A 676 2.82 27.07 29.53
C THR A 676 3.63 26.50 28.38
N PHE A 677 2.93 26.10 27.33
CA PHE A 677 3.56 25.54 26.14
C PHE A 677 4.02 26.63 25.18
N THR A 678 5.11 26.36 24.47
CA THR A 678 5.59 27.18 23.35
C THR A 678 5.08 26.57 22.05
N GLU A 679 4.61 27.42 21.13
CA GLU A 679 4.18 26.98 19.80
C GLU A 679 5.32 26.20 19.11
N ASP A 680 5.01 25.04 18.56
CA ASP A 680 5.90 24.21 17.78
C ASP A 680 5.28 23.89 16.42
N ARG A 681 5.94 24.29 15.34
CA ARG A 681 5.47 24.14 13.96
C ARG A 681 6.08 22.93 13.25
N SER A 682 6.87 22.11 13.95
CA SER A 682 7.48 20.95 13.32
C SER A 682 6.46 19.87 12.97
N LEU A 683 6.75 19.12 11.91
CA LEU A 683 5.98 17.92 11.54
C LEU A 683 6.47 16.67 12.29
N THR A 684 7.60 16.79 13.03
CA THR A 684 8.15 15.68 13.80
C THR A 684 7.27 15.39 15.01
N VAL A 685 6.95 14.11 15.21
CA VAL A 685 6.24 13.65 16.41
C VAL A 685 7.11 13.91 17.66
N LYS A 686 6.52 14.53 18.68
CA LYS A 686 7.21 14.84 19.94
C LYS A 686 6.35 14.49 21.13
N PHE A 687 7.02 14.16 22.22
CA PHE A 687 6.43 13.99 23.55
C PHE A 687 6.95 15.07 24.48
N LEU A 688 6.09 15.52 25.41
CA LEU A 688 6.48 16.53 26.38
C LEU A 688 5.84 16.28 27.72
N ASP A 689 6.67 16.07 28.73
CA ASP A 689 6.29 16.03 30.14
C ASP A 689 6.10 17.49 30.65
N ALA A 690 4.86 17.92 30.79
CA ALA A 690 4.53 19.24 31.34
C ALA A 690 4.61 19.17 32.87
N THR A 691 5.80 19.37 33.40
CA THR A 691 6.13 19.22 34.83
C THR A 691 6.04 20.54 35.57
N VAL A 692 5.37 20.53 36.74
CA VAL A 692 5.43 21.60 37.73
C VAL A 692 5.98 21.04 39.04
N THR A 693 7.00 21.65 39.56
CA THR A 693 7.64 21.32 40.84
C THR A 693 7.53 22.49 41.80
N VAL A 694 7.15 22.23 43.05
CA VAL A 694 7.09 23.22 44.13
C VAL A 694 8.23 23.02 45.13
N PRO A 695 8.79 24.11 45.71
CA PRO A 695 9.97 23.99 46.59
C PRO A 695 9.72 23.25 47.91
N GLN A 696 8.47 23.26 48.37
CA GLN A 696 8.05 22.57 49.59
C GLN A 696 6.91 21.58 49.21
N PRO A 697 6.98 20.34 49.69
CA PRO A 697 5.90 19.38 49.46
C PRO A 697 4.56 19.90 49.99
N VAL A 698 3.49 19.70 49.19
CA VAL A 698 2.10 19.96 49.62
C VAL A 698 1.49 18.64 50.04
N SER A 699 0.51 18.71 50.93
CA SER A 699 -0.29 17.53 51.31
C SER A 699 -1.70 17.73 50.78
N ALA A 700 -2.18 16.76 49.98
CA ALA A 700 -3.53 16.77 49.43
C ALA A 700 -4.00 15.38 49.02
N ARG A 701 -5.30 15.17 48.96
CA ARG A 701 -5.92 13.92 48.48
C ARG A 701 -6.28 14.00 47.01
N TYR A 702 -6.67 15.14 46.50
CA TYR A 702 -7.12 15.32 45.13
C TYR A 702 -6.17 16.18 44.32
N VAL A 703 -5.93 15.78 43.08
CA VAL A 703 -5.20 16.59 42.08
C VAL A 703 -6.13 16.88 40.92
N ARG A 704 -6.34 18.15 40.59
CA ARG A 704 -7.08 18.59 39.41
C ARG A 704 -6.16 19.00 38.31
N VAL A 705 -6.39 18.51 37.10
CA VAL A 705 -5.66 18.84 35.87
C VAL A 705 -6.60 19.60 34.94
N SER A 706 -6.28 20.87 34.67
CA SER A 706 -7.05 21.75 33.80
C SER A 706 -6.18 22.17 32.61
N VAL A 707 -6.54 21.74 31.41
CA VAL A 707 -5.80 22.02 30.18
C VAL A 707 -6.53 23.04 29.34
N LYS A 708 -5.86 24.14 29.00
CA LYS A 708 -6.36 25.14 28.09
C LYS A 708 -5.93 24.80 26.66
N GLY A 709 -6.87 24.30 25.85
CA GLY A 709 -6.65 24.00 24.43
C GLY A 709 -6.47 25.28 23.59
N ILE A 710 -5.94 25.13 22.38
CA ILE A 710 -5.87 26.26 21.42
C ILE A 710 -7.18 26.47 20.65
N GLY A 711 -8.14 25.53 20.74
CA GLY A 711 -9.45 25.58 20.12
C GLY A 711 -9.44 25.27 18.63
N GLN A 712 -8.77 26.07 17.82
CA GLN A 712 -8.70 25.91 16.37
C GLN A 712 -7.25 25.84 15.90
N CYS A 713 -7.04 25.13 14.77
CA CYS A 713 -5.76 25.09 14.10
C CYS A 713 -5.31 26.50 13.69
N PRO A 714 -4.06 26.90 13.98
CA PRO A 714 -3.56 28.24 13.72
C PRO A 714 -3.36 28.51 12.22
N SER A 715 -3.11 29.78 11.88
CA SER A 715 -3.04 30.26 10.49
C SER A 715 -1.91 29.62 9.65
N TRP A 716 -0.88 29.08 10.27
CA TRP A 716 0.22 28.39 9.59
C TRP A 716 -0.09 26.91 9.30
N HIS A 717 -1.12 26.34 9.94
CA HIS A 717 -1.47 24.94 9.81
C HIS A 717 -2.44 24.75 8.63
N TYR A 718 -2.30 23.65 7.88
CA TYR A 718 -3.16 23.35 6.72
C TYR A 718 -4.64 23.17 7.07
N GLY A 719 -4.96 22.80 8.31
CA GLY A 719 -6.31 22.73 8.86
C GLY A 719 -6.77 24.04 9.52
N VAL A 720 -6.27 25.22 9.09
CA VAL A 720 -6.59 26.52 9.68
C VAL A 720 -8.10 26.74 9.87
N GLY A 721 -8.50 27.12 11.07
CA GLY A 721 -9.90 27.41 11.42
C GLY A 721 -10.75 26.19 11.76
N TYR A 722 -10.25 24.97 11.55
CA TYR A 722 -10.88 23.75 12.04
C TYR A 722 -10.50 23.45 13.49
N PRO A 723 -11.28 22.62 14.22
CA PRO A 723 -10.94 22.24 15.59
C PRO A 723 -9.57 21.60 15.67
N ALA A 724 -8.72 22.06 16.58
CA ALA A 724 -7.45 21.46 16.89
C ALA A 724 -7.61 20.40 17.97
N TRP A 725 -6.80 19.35 17.90
CA TRP A 725 -6.67 18.34 18.93
C TRP A 725 -5.50 18.65 19.87
N PHE A 726 -5.63 18.21 21.11
CA PHE A 726 -4.48 17.85 21.95
C PHE A 726 -4.74 16.49 22.59
N PHE A 727 -3.66 15.77 22.84
CA PHE A 727 -3.67 14.45 23.45
C PHE A 727 -2.82 14.42 24.70
N LEU A 728 -3.33 13.76 25.70
CA LEU A 728 -2.72 13.57 27.00
C LEU A 728 -2.70 12.09 27.33
N ASP A 729 -1.64 11.64 27.97
CA ASP A 729 -1.45 10.26 28.40
C ASP A 729 -1.26 10.26 29.93
N GLU A 730 -0.17 9.81 30.42
CA GLU A 730 0.08 9.52 31.84
C GLU A 730 0.20 10.80 32.70
N VAL A 731 -0.49 10.80 33.84
CA VAL A 731 -0.31 11.81 34.90
C VAL A 731 0.47 11.20 36.06
N LYS A 732 1.55 11.88 36.44
CA LYS A 732 2.42 11.47 37.57
C LYS A 732 2.35 12.47 38.69
N VAL A 733 2.24 11.96 39.94
CA VAL A 733 2.27 12.73 41.20
C VAL A 733 3.38 12.17 42.06
N ARG A 734 4.39 13.01 42.42
CA ARG A 734 5.61 12.58 43.11
C ARG A 734 5.97 13.45 44.29
#